data_1e307f8ba7833154b77b99298dd16fac
#
_entry.id   1e307f8ba7833154b77b99298dd16fac
#
_cell.length_a   1.000
_cell.length_b   1.000
_cell.length_c   1.000
_cell.angle_alpha   90.00
_cell.angle_beta   90.00
_cell.angle_gamma   90.00
#
_symmetry.space_group_name_H-M   'P 1'
#
loop_
_entity.id
_entity.type
_entity.pdbx_description
1 polymer ?
#
loop_
_entity_poly.entity_id
_entity_poly.type
_entity_poly.pdbx_seq_one_letter_code
_entity_poly.pdbx_strand_id
1 'polypeptide(L)'
;PMEWQLRYDIDRLSSLGLTAADLRKAISEHYGSEFLGMAKISGGKEREEWMRLSLKSGGNPEAFVPSEISILMNSGEVVSLDKLVVVSHIEARAKHHFRINGLNSIYVNITSEEDANQLALSDRIKETVSLFEKSMPQGYMIDSAYDATENIREELDKIYFRSGLTVVILLLFVGLISLNIRYVLLITIGLAMNLAVAAVFYYLTGIEIQLYSLAGITISLNLIIDNLIVMTDHYTRRRDLGVFTAILAATLTTIGALSVVYFMDERTRLSLEDFVTVVIINLVVSLAVALFLVPALVDRLGVRRRIEEQGFRNLRRRLSLFLSRIYANIVNFVVRFRVAFIVIIILSFGLPVFIIPEKIEGDSRWVERYNAIFGSSVYKDKIKPVTDVVLGGTLRLFVEKVYNGSYWDRDTGEPVLYINATLPNGATVEQMDALVRKMEMYLRGFSEVRQFQTSVSGPRRASISVYFDKQSQHSGFPYRLKSDVISKALTLGGGSWNVYGLQDQGFSNDVRENAGSYRVKLTGYNYDELSDWAYRMRDTLLTHRRIKEVTVASEFSHWKDDYTEFHLAIDRDRLAKYGINASQLFRAIEPTFGREINCGQIVVDRSAQRINLYSLKSDTYDIFALMQQPFTIGGKTFKLSDIGRIEKRNAPQDIVKTNQEYIMCLQYEYIGSGMQGNKVLERDLETINALMPVGYRAESERLQWRDKDESGKYWLLLLVVAIIFFTASILFNSLRQPFAIIFIIPMSFIGVFAVFYLFKLNFDQGGFASFILLAGITVNAAIYILNEYNSLCHKYPTVDRCKIYIKAFRIKIVPILLTVLSTILGFIPFIIGETKESFWYPLAIGTMGGLLMSLICIILYLPLLVINKKHTLRYLPRSNNPEP
;
A
#
# COMPACT_ATOMS: atom_id res chain seq x y z
N PRO A 1 -10.55 26.76 -22.57
CA PRO A 1 -11.81 26.83 -23.31
C PRO A 1 -12.23 28.27 -23.59
N MET A 2 -12.89 28.53 -24.73
CA MET A 2 -13.42 29.84 -25.05
C MET A 2 -14.72 30.08 -24.28
N GLU A 3 -14.98 31.33 -23.92
CA GLU A 3 -16.22 31.79 -23.30
C GLU A 3 -16.72 33.08 -23.89
N TRP A 4 -18.03 33.29 -23.84
CA TRP A 4 -18.68 34.51 -24.19
C TRP A 4 -18.87 35.36 -22.93
N GLN A 5 -18.08 36.45 -22.80
CA GLN A 5 -18.21 37.41 -21.71
C GLN A 5 -19.14 38.53 -22.13
N LEU A 6 -20.19 38.74 -21.38
CA LEU A 6 -21.18 39.80 -21.55
C LEU A 6 -21.04 40.79 -20.41
N ARG A 7 -20.52 41.96 -20.68
CA ARG A 7 -20.33 43.00 -19.65
C ARG A 7 -21.46 44.03 -19.73
N TYR A 8 -22.20 44.13 -18.61
CA TYR A 8 -23.31 45.08 -18.49
C TYR A 8 -22.98 46.22 -17.55
N ASP A 9 -23.59 47.41 -17.80
CA ASP A 9 -23.56 48.57 -16.91
C ASP A 9 -24.81 48.58 -16.00
N ILE A 10 -24.62 48.52 -14.69
CA ILE A 10 -25.72 48.49 -13.73
C ILE A 10 -26.56 49.78 -13.78
N ASP A 11 -25.93 50.97 -13.91
CA ASP A 11 -26.62 52.24 -13.91
C ASP A 11 -27.50 52.35 -15.15
N ARG A 12 -27.01 51.87 -16.28
CA ARG A 12 -27.77 51.83 -17.54
C ARG A 12 -28.95 50.87 -17.48
N LEU A 13 -28.75 49.64 -16.92
CA LEU A 13 -29.85 48.67 -16.73
C LEU A 13 -30.92 49.23 -15.81
N SER A 14 -30.51 49.85 -14.68
CA SER A 14 -31.43 50.41 -13.70
C SER A 14 -32.25 51.55 -14.29
N SER A 15 -31.69 52.41 -15.16
CA SER A 15 -32.40 53.48 -15.85
C SER A 15 -33.47 52.97 -16.81
N LEU A 16 -33.29 51.76 -17.33
CA LEU A 16 -34.25 51.06 -18.21
C LEU A 16 -35.24 50.18 -17.44
N GLY A 17 -35.13 50.13 -16.12
CA GLY A 17 -35.95 49.26 -15.26
C GLY A 17 -35.65 47.78 -15.41
N LEU A 18 -34.43 47.43 -15.88
CA LEU A 18 -33.95 46.06 -16.10
C LEU A 18 -32.96 45.66 -15.02
N THR A 19 -32.86 44.37 -14.79
CA THR A 19 -31.91 43.75 -13.87
C THR A 19 -31.01 42.73 -14.59
N ALA A 20 -29.88 42.36 -14.00
CA ALA A 20 -29.03 41.27 -14.51
C ALA A 20 -29.77 39.92 -14.60
N ALA A 21 -30.76 39.73 -13.71
CA ALA A 21 -31.63 38.56 -13.74
C ALA A 21 -32.50 38.47 -14.98
N ASP A 22 -32.97 39.63 -15.48
CA ASP A 22 -33.78 39.71 -16.71
C ASP A 22 -32.92 39.39 -17.94
N LEU A 23 -31.68 39.87 -17.96
CA LEU A 23 -30.70 39.49 -19.01
C LEU A 23 -30.42 37.99 -18.98
N ARG A 24 -30.14 37.43 -17.82
CA ARG A 24 -29.92 35.99 -17.65
C ARG A 24 -31.12 35.18 -18.13
N LYS A 25 -32.31 35.59 -17.72
CA LYS A 25 -33.57 34.93 -18.07
C LYS A 25 -33.75 34.92 -19.59
N ALA A 26 -33.59 36.05 -20.25
CA ALA A 26 -33.72 36.18 -21.70
C ALA A 26 -32.71 35.32 -22.48
N ILE A 27 -31.46 35.26 -22.01
CA ILE A 27 -30.42 34.42 -22.63
C ILE A 27 -30.74 32.93 -22.43
N SER A 28 -31.13 32.53 -21.20
CA SER A 28 -31.44 31.14 -20.87
C SER A 28 -32.71 30.65 -21.57
N GLU A 29 -33.70 31.51 -21.77
CA GLU A 29 -34.92 31.21 -22.55
C GLU A 29 -34.61 31.07 -24.06
N HIS A 30 -33.72 31.90 -24.58
CA HIS A 30 -33.34 31.85 -25.99
C HIS A 30 -32.57 30.55 -26.36
N TYR A 31 -31.62 30.10 -25.52
CA TYR A 31 -30.82 28.88 -25.77
C TYR A 31 -31.30 27.68 -24.98
N GLY A 32 -32.27 27.85 -24.10
CA GLY A 32 -32.79 26.83 -23.23
C GLY A 32 -33.57 25.74 -23.97
N SER A 33 -33.60 24.60 -23.34
CA SER A 33 -34.47 23.48 -23.74
C SER A 33 -35.24 23.04 -22.50
N GLU A 34 -36.58 23.24 -22.53
CA GLU A 34 -37.44 22.79 -21.44
C GLU A 34 -37.98 21.37 -21.70
N PHE A 35 -37.91 20.54 -20.71
CA PHE A 35 -38.48 19.22 -20.77
C PHE A 35 -39.98 19.27 -20.52
N LEU A 36 -40.77 18.93 -21.53
CA LEU A 36 -42.24 18.94 -21.47
C LEU A 36 -42.83 17.62 -20.96
N GLY A 37 -42.04 16.55 -20.92
CA GLY A 37 -42.52 15.24 -20.53
C GLY A 37 -42.14 14.13 -21.52
N MET A 38 -42.75 12.97 -21.33
CA MET A 38 -42.60 11.83 -22.22
C MET A 38 -43.84 11.73 -23.12
N ALA A 39 -43.62 11.66 -24.42
CA ALA A 39 -44.68 11.44 -25.40
C ALA A 39 -44.64 10.02 -25.94
N LYS A 40 -45.81 9.40 -26.07
CA LYS A 40 -45.96 8.08 -26.64
C LYS A 40 -46.05 8.19 -28.15
N ILE A 41 -45.20 7.48 -28.86
CA ILE A 41 -45.26 7.41 -30.32
C ILE A 41 -45.90 6.07 -30.69
N SER A 42 -47.05 6.12 -31.31
CA SER A 42 -47.73 4.95 -31.87
C SER A 42 -47.30 4.74 -33.31
N GLY A 43 -46.24 4.05 -33.53
CA GLY A 43 -45.80 3.62 -34.87
C GLY A 43 -46.34 2.25 -35.17
N GLY A 44 -47.48 2.09 -35.86
CA GLY A 44 -48.07 0.89 -36.45
C GLY A 44 -47.92 -0.41 -35.65
N LYS A 45 -48.96 -1.12 -35.53
CA LYS A 45 -49.36 -2.38 -34.89
C LYS A 45 -48.52 -3.07 -33.75
N GLU A 46 -47.22 -2.79 -33.50
CA GLU A 46 -46.49 -3.61 -32.50
C GLU A 46 -45.44 -2.96 -31.59
N ARG A 47 -45.15 -1.67 -31.68
CA ARG A 47 -44.22 -1.03 -30.73
C ARG A 47 -44.71 0.32 -30.24
N GLU A 48 -45.04 0.40 -28.96
CA GLU A 48 -45.24 1.64 -28.27
C GLU A 48 -43.87 2.12 -27.74
N GLU A 49 -43.35 3.22 -28.26
CA GLU A 49 -42.11 3.81 -27.78
C GLU A 49 -42.42 5.15 -27.06
N TRP A 50 -41.83 5.33 -25.91
CA TRP A 50 -41.88 6.56 -25.16
C TRP A 50 -40.66 7.41 -25.49
N MET A 51 -40.91 8.58 -26.06
CA MET A 51 -39.83 9.54 -26.39
C MET A 51 -39.88 10.78 -25.50
N ARG A 52 -38.73 11.31 -25.22
CA ARG A 52 -38.58 12.58 -24.47
C ARG A 52 -39.03 13.71 -25.37
N LEU A 53 -40.00 14.49 -24.93
CA LEU A 53 -40.45 15.72 -25.57
C LEU A 53 -39.77 16.93 -24.89
N SER A 54 -39.06 17.73 -25.61
CA SER A 54 -38.46 18.98 -25.18
C SER A 54 -38.87 20.14 -26.08
N LEU A 55 -39.17 21.28 -25.47
CA LEU A 55 -39.36 22.52 -26.15
C LEU A 55 -37.98 23.18 -26.33
N LYS A 56 -37.57 23.45 -27.57
CA LYS A 56 -36.40 24.26 -27.86
C LYS A 56 -36.85 25.65 -28.34
N SER A 57 -36.27 26.69 -27.76
CA SER A 57 -36.34 28.02 -28.29
C SER A 57 -35.65 28.12 -29.66
N GLY A 58 -36.04 29.04 -30.51
CA GLY A 58 -35.58 29.11 -31.92
C GLY A 58 -34.15 29.58 -32.15
N GLY A 59 -33.31 29.75 -31.09
CA GLY A 59 -31.94 30.20 -31.23
C GLY A 59 -31.04 29.16 -31.92
N ASN A 60 -30.15 29.60 -32.79
CA ASN A 60 -29.15 28.73 -33.38
C ASN A 60 -28.17 28.23 -32.28
N PRO A 61 -28.13 26.93 -31.94
CA PRO A 61 -27.25 26.41 -30.88
C PRO A 61 -25.77 26.40 -31.27
N GLU A 62 -25.44 26.68 -32.54
CA GLU A 62 -24.06 26.65 -33.07
C GLU A 62 -23.42 28.05 -33.11
N ALA A 63 -24.17 29.11 -32.81
CA ALA A 63 -23.63 30.47 -32.79
C ALA A 63 -24.28 31.32 -31.69
N PHE A 64 -23.48 32.15 -31.02
CA PHE A 64 -24.00 33.14 -30.10
C PHE A 64 -24.24 34.46 -30.85
N VAL A 65 -25.51 34.81 -31.07
CA VAL A 65 -25.89 36.02 -31.75
C VAL A 65 -26.70 36.93 -30.83
N PRO A 66 -26.04 37.90 -30.13
CA PRO A 66 -26.68 38.75 -29.13
C PRO A 66 -27.83 39.61 -29.71
N SER A 67 -27.79 39.98 -31.00
CA SER A 67 -28.82 40.79 -31.66
C SER A 67 -30.17 40.07 -31.82
N GLU A 68 -30.19 38.73 -31.76
CA GLU A 68 -31.43 37.94 -31.87
C GLU A 68 -32.15 37.79 -30.50
N ILE A 69 -31.46 38.11 -29.40
CA ILE A 69 -32.00 37.99 -28.06
C ILE A 69 -32.74 39.27 -27.70
N SER A 70 -34.06 39.19 -27.63
CA SER A 70 -34.96 40.30 -27.34
C SER A 70 -35.33 40.33 -25.87
N ILE A 71 -35.28 41.49 -25.24
CA ILE A 71 -35.58 41.70 -23.83
C ILE A 71 -36.76 42.69 -23.76
N LEU A 72 -37.81 42.30 -23.07
CA LEU A 72 -38.99 43.15 -22.85
C LEU A 72 -38.73 44.07 -21.66
N MET A 73 -38.80 45.38 -21.89
CA MET A 73 -38.70 46.39 -20.84
C MET A 73 -40.04 46.56 -20.11
N ASN A 74 -39.98 47.12 -18.90
CA ASN A 74 -41.17 47.43 -18.11
C ASN A 74 -42.06 48.49 -18.80
N SER A 75 -41.52 49.25 -19.75
CA SER A 75 -42.28 50.20 -20.61
C SER A 75 -43.11 49.50 -21.69
N GLY A 76 -42.93 48.20 -21.92
CA GLY A 76 -43.54 47.50 -23.06
C GLY A 76 -42.71 47.51 -24.34
N GLU A 77 -41.60 48.22 -24.36
CA GLU A 77 -40.68 48.23 -25.52
C GLU A 77 -39.74 47.00 -25.47
N VAL A 78 -39.30 46.55 -26.63
CA VAL A 78 -38.39 45.45 -26.83
C VAL A 78 -37.01 45.98 -27.22
N VAL A 79 -35.99 45.61 -26.48
CA VAL A 79 -34.60 45.98 -26.75
C VAL A 79 -33.75 44.72 -26.96
N SER A 80 -32.87 44.72 -27.91
CA SER A 80 -31.95 43.65 -28.22
C SER A 80 -30.77 43.67 -27.23
N LEU A 81 -30.25 42.48 -26.86
CA LEU A 81 -29.21 42.28 -25.89
C LEU A 81 -27.89 42.99 -26.26
N ASP A 82 -27.55 43.06 -27.54
CA ASP A 82 -26.33 43.71 -28.05
C ASP A 82 -26.26 45.21 -27.68
N LYS A 83 -27.41 45.87 -27.48
CA LYS A 83 -27.49 47.25 -27.04
C LYS A 83 -27.29 47.46 -25.54
N LEU A 84 -27.44 46.41 -24.77
CA LEU A 84 -27.38 46.44 -23.30
C LEU A 84 -26.06 45.98 -22.72
N VAL A 85 -25.30 45.14 -23.47
CA VAL A 85 -24.08 44.53 -23.02
C VAL A 85 -22.95 44.72 -24.04
N VAL A 86 -21.71 44.74 -23.52
CA VAL A 86 -20.51 44.66 -24.36
C VAL A 86 -20.13 43.18 -24.45
N VAL A 87 -20.17 42.65 -25.66
CA VAL A 87 -19.90 41.24 -25.92
C VAL A 87 -18.43 41.04 -26.29
N SER A 88 -17.76 40.10 -25.64
CA SER A 88 -16.40 39.68 -25.97
C SER A 88 -16.32 38.17 -25.98
N HIS A 89 -15.69 37.60 -27.00
CA HIS A 89 -15.40 36.18 -27.09
C HIS A 89 -13.92 35.98 -26.77
N ILE A 90 -13.64 35.46 -25.57
CA ILE A 90 -12.28 35.40 -25.07
C ILE A 90 -12.01 34.03 -24.45
N GLU A 91 -10.73 33.72 -24.23
CA GLU A 91 -10.37 32.54 -23.48
C GLU A 91 -10.80 32.67 -22.01
N ALA A 92 -11.49 31.65 -21.50
CA ALA A 92 -11.94 31.63 -20.12
C ALA A 92 -10.75 31.77 -19.15
N ARG A 93 -10.93 32.56 -18.09
CA ARG A 93 -9.90 32.68 -17.05
C ARG A 93 -9.55 31.30 -16.50
N ALA A 94 -8.27 30.98 -16.50
CA ALA A 94 -7.78 29.70 -15.98
C ALA A 94 -8.06 29.61 -14.48
N LYS A 95 -8.83 28.59 -14.08
CA LYS A 95 -9.07 28.27 -12.65
C LYS A 95 -7.96 27.39 -12.08
N HIS A 96 -7.20 26.75 -12.94
CA HIS A 96 -6.06 25.90 -12.63
C HIS A 96 -5.06 25.95 -13.79
N HIS A 97 -3.79 25.68 -13.48
CA HIS A 97 -2.75 25.57 -14.50
C HIS A 97 -2.08 24.22 -14.37
N PHE A 98 -1.82 23.60 -15.52
CA PHE A 98 -0.97 22.42 -15.60
C PHE A 98 0.14 22.68 -16.62
N ARG A 99 1.39 22.47 -16.20
CA ARG A 99 2.56 22.71 -17.03
C ARG A 99 3.55 21.57 -16.90
N ILE A 100 4.21 21.27 -18.00
CA ILE A 100 5.35 20.36 -18.06
C ILE A 100 6.55 21.17 -18.50
N ASN A 101 7.63 21.12 -17.72
CA ASN A 101 8.86 21.90 -17.98
C ASN A 101 8.60 23.40 -18.18
N GLY A 102 7.58 23.95 -17.51
CA GLY A 102 7.17 25.34 -17.60
C GLY A 102 6.33 25.70 -18.82
N LEU A 103 5.96 24.74 -19.66
CA LEU A 103 5.08 24.92 -20.82
C LEU A 103 3.65 24.51 -20.48
N ASN A 104 2.68 25.34 -20.87
CA ASN A 104 1.27 24.98 -20.70
C ASN A 104 0.99 23.67 -21.42
N SER A 105 0.45 22.71 -20.71
CA SER A 105 0.24 21.35 -21.21
C SER A 105 -1.18 20.88 -20.91
N ILE A 106 -1.69 20.01 -21.75
CA ILE A 106 -2.93 19.27 -21.52
C ILE A 106 -2.51 17.83 -21.30
N TYR A 107 -3.01 17.19 -20.24
CA TYR A 107 -2.75 15.76 -20.06
C TYR A 107 -4.02 14.96 -20.36
N VAL A 108 -3.80 13.80 -20.97
CA VAL A 108 -4.82 12.78 -21.21
C VAL A 108 -4.46 11.58 -20.35
N ASN A 109 -5.34 11.20 -19.45
CA ASN A 109 -5.18 10.01 -18.64
C ASN A 109 -5.97 8.87 -19.28
N ILE A 110 -5.27 7.79 -19.60
CA ILE A 110 -5.85 6.60 -20.20
C ILE A 110 -5.79 5.50 -19.16
N THR A 111 -6.95 4.98 -18.77
CA THR A 111 -7.07 3.85 -17.83
C THR A 111 -7.52 2.62 -18.60
N SER A 112 -6.92 1.48 -18.32
CA SER A 112 -7.37 0.19 -18.88
C SER A 112 -8.62 -0.30 -18.17
N GLU A 113 -9.44 -1.09 -18.85
CA GLU A 113 -10.45 -1.93 -18.20
C GLU A 113 -9.75 -3.03 -17.39
N GLU A 114 -10.47 -3.59 -16.40
CA GLU A 114 -9.88 -4.58 -15.46
C GLU A 114 -9.31 -5.81 -16.16
N ASP A 115 -9.96 -6.29 -17.23
CA ASP A 115 -9.54 -7.49 -17.98
C ASP A 115 -8.67 -7.19 -19.21
N ALA A 116 -8.24 -5.94 -19.42
CA ALA A 116 -7.46 -5.56 -20.58
C ALA A 116 -5.98 -5.91 -20.45
N ASN A 117 -5.39 -6.45 -21.51
CA ASN A 117 -3.94 -6.63 -21.59
C ASN A 117 -3.24 -5.27 -21.65
N GLN A 118 -2.72 -4.81 -20.51
CA GLN A 118 -2.12 -3.49 -20.34
C GLN A 118 -0.88 -3.29 -21.24
N LEU A 119 -0.08 -4.33 -21.46
CA LEU A 119 1.12 -4.26 -22.31
C LEU A 119 0.74 -4.05 -23.78
N ALA A 120 -0.22 -4.83 -24.28
CA ALA A 120 -0.70 -4.69 -25.65
C ALA A 120 -1.45 -3.37 -25.86
N LEU A 121 -2.16 -2.88 -24.84
CA LEU A 121 -2.82 -1.58 -24.87
C LEU A 121 -1.79 -0.45 -24.94
N SER A 122 -0.75 -0.48 -24.11
CA SER A 122 0.33 0.53 -24.15
C SER A 122 1.00 0.59 -25.53
N ASP A 123 1.27 -0.55 -26.16
CA ASP A 123 1.88 -0.60 -27.49
C ASP A 123 0.98 0.06 -28.55
N ARG A 124 -0.33 -0.24 -28.52
CA ARG A 124 -1.31 0.39 -29.40
C ARG A 124 -1.43 1.89 -29.18
N ILE A 125 -1.39 2.33 -27.90
CA ILE A 125 -1.41 3.75 -27.56
C ILE A 125 -0.17 4.44 -28.13
N LYS A 126 1.03 3.86 -27.92
CA LYS A 126 2.28 4.43 -28.45
C LYS A 126 2.27 4.54 -29.98
N GLU A 127 1.77 3.52 -30.65
CA GLU A 127 1.59 3.55 -32.11
C GLU A 127 0.62 4.64 -32.52
N THR A 128 -0.55 4.73 -31.88
CA THR A 128 -1.56 5.74 -32.19
C THR A 128 -1.03 7.15 -31.93
N VAL A 129 -0.35 7.36 -30.80
CA VAL A 129 0.27 8.65 -30.45
C VAL A 129 1.32 9.05 -31.51
N SER A 130 2.16 8.12 -31.95
CA SER A 130 3.18 8.40 -32.97
C SER A 130 2.60 8.76 -34.33
N LEU A 131 1.45 8.17 -34.69
CA LEU A 131 0.71 8.53 -35.91
C LEU A 131 0.07 9.91 -35.77
N PHE A 132 -0.50 10.20 -34.61
CA PHE A 132 -1.16 11.48 -34.33
C PHE A 132 -0.16 12.64 -34.27
N GLU A 133 1.01 12.44 -33.67
CA GLU A 133 2.08 13.42 -33.59
C GLU A 133 2.52 13.91 -34.99
N LYS A 134 2.57 13.01 -35.98
CA LYS A 134 2.89 13.36 -37.36
C LYS A 134 1.85 14.24 -38.02
N SER A 135 0.61 14.26 -37.54
CA SER A 135 -0.50 15.07 -38.04
C SER A 135 -0.64 16.41 -37.34
N MET A 136 0.13 16.65 -36.27
CA MET A 136 0.02 17.89 -35.48
C MET A 136 0.69 19.07 -36.16
N PRO A 137 0.18 20.29 -35.90
CA PRO A 137 0.82 21.53 -36.38
C PRO A 137 2.23 21.68 -35.74
N GLN A 138 3.09 22.41 -36.44
CA GLN A 138 4.44 22.71 -35.92
C GLN A 138 4.34 23.50 -34.58
N GLY A 139 5.16 23.08 -33.60
CA GLY A 139 5.18 23.68 -32.28
C GLY A 139 4.40 22.93 -31.18
N TYR A 140 3.67 21.90 -31.59
CA TYR A 140 3.05 20.96 -30.62
C TYR A 140 3.87 19.67 -30.52
N MET A 141 3.95 19.14 -29.31
CA MET A 141 4.67 17.91 -28.99
C MET A 141 3.81 17.07 -28.04
N ILE A 142 3.78 15.76 -28.24
CA ILE A 142 3.15 14.82 -27.32
C ILE A 142 4.28 14.09 -26.59
N ASP A 143 4.26 14.11 -25.28
CA ASP A 143 5.22 13.39 -24.45
C ASP A 143 4.48 12.45 -23.50
N SER A 144 5.05 11.26 -23.28
CA SER A 144 4.54 10.29 -22.32
C SER A 144 5.04 10.66 -20.93
N ALA A 145 4.16 11.22 -20.13
CA ALA A 145 4.51 11.64 -18.77
C ALA A 145 4.71 10.46 -17.80
N TYR A 146 3.92 9.41 -17.98
CA TYR A 146 3.97 8.19 -17.16
C TYR A 146 3.36 7.01 -17.93
N ASP A 147 4.10 5.92 -17.98
CA ASP A 147 3.63 4.64 -18.52
C ASP A 147 3.82 3.55 -17.45
N ALA A 148 2.72 3.13 -16.83
CA ALA A 148 2.74 2.08 -15.80
C ALA A 148 3.32 0.74 -16.31
N THR A 149 3.25 0.50 -17.64
CA THR A 149 3.74 -0.74 -18.24
C THR A 149 5.25 -0.79 -18.37
N GLU A 150 5.96 0.32 -18.31
CA GLU A 150 7.42 0.37 -18.41
C GLU A 150 8.08 -0.39 -17.26
N ASN A 151 7.62 -0.14 -16.03
CA ASN A 151 8.07 -0.88 -14.85
C ASN A 151 7.72 -2.37 -14.94
N ILE A 152 6.51 -2.69 -15.45
CA ILE A 152 6.07 -4.09 -15.62
C ILE A 152 7.00 -4.81 -16.61
N ARG A 153 7.38 -4.17 -17.72
CA ARG A 153 8.30 -4.76 -18.72
C ARG A 153 9.68 -5.00 -18.12
N GLU A 154 10.24 -4.01 -17.43
CA GLU A 154 11.55 -4.16 -16.78
C GLU A 154 11.55 -5.31 -15.77
N GLU A 155 10.51 -5.43 -14.96
CA GLU A 155 10.38 -6.53 -14.00
C GLU A 155 10.18 -7.89 -14.68
N LEU A 156 9.41 -7.97 -15.75
CA LEU A 156 9.26 -9.20 -16.54
C LEU A 156 10.58 -9.65 -17.16
N ASP A 157 11.34 -8.75 -17.76
CA ASP A 157 12.66 -9.04 -18.35
C ASP A 157 13.64 -9.56 -17.29
N LYS A 158 13.66 -8.93 -16.11
CA LYS A 158 14.43 -9.39 -14.96
C LYS A 158 14.03 -10.81 -14.54
N ILE A 159 12.74 -11.12 -14.47
CA ILE A 159 12.25 -12.45 -14.09
C ILE A 159 12.58 -13.50 -15.15
N TYR A 160 12.46 -13.21 -16.44
CA TYR A 160 12.88 -14.12 -17.50
C TYR A 160 14.36 -14.44 -17.41
N PHE A 161 15.20 -13.43 -17.22
CA PHE A 161 16.64 -13.61 -17.03
C PHE A 161 16.94 -14.46 -15.79
N ARG A 162 16.31 -14.18 -14.66
CA ARG A 162 16.49 -14.93 -13.42
C ARG A 162 16.03 -16.38 -13.55
N SER A 163 14.90 -16.61 -14.22
CA SER A 163 14.38 -17.96 -14.46
C SER A 163 15.36 -18.78 -15.28
N GLY A 164 15.89 -18.21 -16.36
CA GLY A 164 16.92 -18.85 -17.17
C GLY A 164 18.20 -19.12 -16.37
N LEU A 165 18.67 -18.14 -15.60
CA LEU A 165 19.85 -18.28 -14.75
C LEU A 165 19.67 -19.34 -13.67
N THR A 166 18.47 -19.40 -13.04
CA THR A 166 18.13 -20.44 -12.05
C THR A 166 18.24 -21.83 -12.64
N VAL A 167 17.65 -22.07 -13.83
CA VAL A 167 17.75 -23.36 -14.51
C VAL A 167 19.21 -23.73 -14.79
N VAL A 168 20.01 -22.80 -15.31
CA VAL A 168 21.43 -23.02 -15.59
C VAL A 168 22.21 -23.36 -14.34
N ILE A 169 22.04 -22.60 -13.25
CA ILE A 169 22.73 -22.85 -11.97
C ILE A 169 22.34 -24.22 -11.42
N LEU A 170 21.06 -24.58 -11.45
CA LEU A 170 20.58 -25.86 -10.94
C LEU A 170 21.10 -27.05 -11.75
N LEU A 171 21.08 -26.97 -13.09
CA LEU A 171 21.60 -28.04 -13.94
C LEU A 171 23.11 -28.17 -13.80
N LEU A 172 23.85 -27.05 -13.72
CA LEU A 172 25.27 -27.03 -13.46
C LEU A 172 25.60 -27.68 -12.10
N PHE A 173 24.85 -27.32 -11.05
CA PHE A 173 25.01 -27.91 -9.71
C PHE A 173 24.78 -29.44 -9.73
N VAL A 174 23.68 -29.89 -10.34
CA VAL A 174 23.39 -31.31 -10.50
C VAL A 174 24.48 -32.01 -11.31
N GLY A 175 24.98 -31.35 -12.36
CA GLY A 175 26.09 -31.86 -13.20
C GLY A 175 27.41 -32.05 -12.44
N LEU A 176 27.78 -31.05 -11.65
CA LEU A 176 29.01 -31.05 -10.83
C LEU A 176 28.99 -32.17 -9.78
N ILE A 177 27.83 -32.45 -9.19
CA ILE A 177 27.70 -33.45 -8.13
C ILE A 177 27.56 -34.85 -8.70
N SER A 178 26.74 -35.01 -9.73
CA SER A 178 26.46 -36.35 -10.29
C SER A 178 27.62 -36.84 -11.17
N LEU A 179 28.36 -35.92 -11.80
CA LEU A 179 29.39 -36.20 -12.82
C LEU A 179 28.94 -37.21 -13.89
N ASN A 180 27.63 -37.31 -14.13
CA ASN A 180 26.98 -38.25 -15.01
C ASN A 180 25.95 -37.54 -15.89
N ILE A 181 26.24 -37.41 -17.18
CA ILE A 181 25.38 -36.71 -18.13
C ILE A 181 23.96 -37.35 -18.22
N ARG A 182 23.85 -38.68 -18.03
CA ARG A 182 22.55 -39.34 -18.05
C ARG A 182 21.67 -38.93 -16.87
N TYR A 183 22.30 -38.62 -15.71
CA TYR A 183 21.59 -38.13 -14.55
C TYR A 183 21.12 -36.70 -14.76
N VAL A 184 21.96 -35.82 -15.34
CA VAL A 184 21.58 -34.46 -15.70
C VAL A 184 20.44 -34.49 -16.72
N LEU A 185 20.55 -35.30 -17.75
CA LEU A 185 19.51 -35.46 -18.79
C LEU A 185 18.17 -35.91 -18.16
N LEU A 186 18.20 -36.87 -17.22
CA LEU A 186 16.99 -37.30 -16.49
C LEU A 186 16.31 -36.14 -15.76
N ILE A 187 17.08 -35.33 -15.00
CA ILE A 187 16.55 -34.20 -14.28
C ILE A 187 16.01 -33.14 -15.26
N THR A 188 16.73 -32.84 -16.36
CA THR A 188 16.27 -31.88 -17.37
C THR A 188 14.96 -32.33 -18.03
N ILE A 189 14.83 -33.60 -18.42
CA ILE A 189 13.59 -34.15 -19.00
C ILE A 189 12.46 -34.10 -17.97
N GLY A 190 12.75 -34.47 -16.70
CA GLY A 190 11.76 -34.43 -15.63
C GLY A 190 11.26 -33.00 -15.36
N LEU A 191 12.15 -32.02 -15.36
CA LEU A 191 11.82 -30.61 -15.20
C LEU A 191 10.97 -30.07 -16.36
N ALA A 192 11.41 -30.33 -17.60
CA ALA A 192 10.69 -29.91 -18.80
C ALA A 192 9.28 -30.55 -18.87
N MET A 193 9.17 -31.84 -18.54
CA MET A 193 7.88 -32.52 -18.52
C MET A 193 6.95 -31.98 -17.43
N ASN A 194 7.52 -31.64 -16.26
CA ASN A 194 6.74 -30.99 -15.19
C ASN A 194 6.14 -29.66 -15.66
N LEU A 195 6.97 -28.80 -16.25
CA LEU A 195 6.51 -27.49 -16.76
C LEU A 195 5.47 -27.67 -17.88
N ALA A 196 5.68 -28.60 -18.79
CA ALA A 196 4.74 -28.86 -19.88
C ALA A 196 3.37 -29.32 -19.38
N VAL A 197 3.35 -30.23 -18.39
CA VAL A 197 2.08 -30.69 -17.78
C VAL A 197 1.47 -29.57 -16.93
N ALA A 198 2.27 -28.83 -16.16
CA ALA A 198 1.76 -27.71 -15.37
C ALA A 198 1.14 -26.60 -16.23
N ALA A 199 1.71 -26.32 -17.43
CA ALA A 199 1.16 -25.34 -18.36
C ALA A 199 -0.26 -25.71 -18.81
N VAL A 200 -0.58 -27.00 -18.96
CA VAL A 200 -1.95 -27.46 -19.26
C VAL A 200 -2.90 -27.12 -18.09
N PHE A 201 -2.43 -27.31 -16.84
CA PHE A 201 -3.24 -26.95 -15.66
C PHE A 201 -3.40 -25.43 -15.52
N TYR A 202 -2.40 -24.62 -15.85
CA TYR A 202 -2.53 -23.16 -15.85
C TYR A 202 -3.61 -22.70 -16.83
N TYR A 203 -3.64 -23.29 -18.02
CA TYR A 203 -4.68 -23.00 -19.00
C TYR A 203 -6.07 -23.42 -18.52
N LEU A 204 -6.21 -24.61 -17.90
CA LEU A 204 -7.49 -25.10 -17.39
C LEU A 204 -8.02 -24.30 -16.18
N THR A 205 -7.13 -23.76 -15.35
CA THR A 205 -7.49 -22.95 -14.17
C THR A 205 -7.62 -21.47 -14.48
N GLY A 206 -7.33 -21.04 -15.71
CA GLY A 206 -7.42 -19.64 -16.11
C GLY A 206 -6.38 -18.72 -15.47
N ILE A 207 -5.23 -19.26 -15.05
CA ILE A 207 -4.15 -18.46 -14.46
C ILE A 207 -3.52 -17.58 -15.52
N GLU A 208 -3.50 -16.28 -15.26
CA GLU A 208 -2.81 -15.30 -16.09
C GLU A 208 -1.31 -15.34 -15.85
N ILE A 209 -0.55 -15.22 -16.96
CA ILE A 209 0.90 -15.13 -16.88
C ILE A 209 1.29 -13.69 -16.55
N GLN A 210 1.43 -13.40 -15.27
CA GLN A 210 1.85 -12.12 -14.75
C GLN A 210 3.12 -12.25 -13.88
N LEU A 211 3.59 -11.13 -13.35
CA LEU A 211 4.83 -11.04 -12.57
C LEU A 211 4.91 -12.09 -11.45
N TYR A 212 3.87 -12.21 -10.64
CA TYR A 212 3.83 -13.14 -9.51
C TYR A 212 3.72 -14.60 -9.93
N SER A 213 2.95 -14.90 -10.98
CA SER A 213 2.84 -16.27 -11.50
C SER A 213 4.17 -16.75 -12.12
N LEU A 214 4.87 -15.92 -12.89
CA LEU A 214 6.20 -16.24 -13.44
C LEU A 214 7.25 -16.49 -12.36
N ALA A 215 7.24 -15.69 -11.31
CA ALA A 215 8.10 -15.92 -10.16
C ALA A 215 7.73 -17.19 -9.40
N GLY A 216 6.45 -17.50 -9.28
CA GLY A 216 5.97 -18.77 -8.75
C GLY A 216 6.49 -19.97 -9.55
N ILE A 217 6.48 -19.88 -10.88
CA ILE A 217 7.10 -20.89 -11.75
C ILE A 217 8.59 -21.03 -11.41
N THR A 218 9.34 -19.93 -11.35
CA THR A 218 10.78 -19.94 -11.11
C THR A 218 11.16 -20.55 -9.76
N ILE A 219 10.44 -20.17 -8.69
CA ILE A 219 10.67 -20.71 -7.35
C ILE A 219 10.26 -22.19 -7.27
N SER A 220 9.18 -22.58 -7.96
CA SER A 220 8.74 -23.97 -7.96
C SER A 220 9.75 -24.91 -8.66
N LEU A 221 10.58 -24.41 -9.60
CA LEU A 221 11.65 -25.21 -10.20
C LEU A 221 12.58 -25.80 -9.13
N ASN A 222 12.91 -25.04 -8.09
CA ASN A 222 13.73 -25.51 -6.98
C ASN A 222 13.06 -26.66 -6.22
N LEU A 223 11.74 -26.51 -5.98
CA LEU A 223 10.94 -27.49 -5.24
C LEU A 223 10.69 -28.77 -6.06
N ILE A 224 10.53 -28.64 -7.38
CA ILE A 224 10.38 -29.77 -8.31
C ILE A 224 11.64 -30.62 -8.29
N ILE A 225 12.80 -29.99 -8.37
CA ILE A 225 14.10 -30.67 -8.40
C ILE A 225 14.30 -31.51 -7.12
N ASP A 226 13.87 -31.02 -5.97
CA ASP A 226 13.96 -31.77 -4.71
C ASP A 226 13.28 -33.15 -4.82
N ASN A 227 12.04 -33.18 -5.33
CA ASN A 227 11.30 -34.42 -5.51
C ASN A 227 11.99 -35.37 -6.52
N LEU A 228 12.50 -34.80 -7.61
CA LEU A 228 13.21 -35.54 -8.65
C LEU A 228 14.51 -36.15 -8.10
N ILE A 229 15.32 -35.38 -7.36
CA ILE A 229 16.60 -35.85 -6.76
C ILE A 229 16.33 -36.98 -5.77
N VAL A 230 15.40 -36.78 -4.82
CA VAL A 230 15.09 -37.77 -3.78
C VAL A 230 14.59 -39.07 -4.36
N MET A 231 13.67 -38.99 -5.35
CA MET A 231 13.13 -40.18 -6.02
C MET A 231 14.19 -40.90 -6.84
N THR A 232 14.98 -40.16 -7.62
CA THR A 232 16.05 -40.72 -8.46
C THR A 232 17.14 -41.40 -7.62
N ASP A 233 17.61 -40.76 -6.52
CA ASP A 233 18.61 -41.38 -5.62
C ASP A 233 18.09 -42.65 -4.95
N HIS A 234 16.84 -42.65 -4.51
CA HIS A 234 16.23 -43.80 -3.87
C HIS A 234 16.02 -44.93 -4.87
N TYR A 235 15.37 -44.69 -6.01
CA TYR A 235 15.07 -45.70 -7.03
C TYR A 235 16.33 -46.28 -7.66
N THR A 236 17.37 -45.48 -7.86
CA THR A 236 18.68 -45.99 -8.34
C THR A 236 19.35 -46.92 -7.33
N ARG A 237 19.10 -46.77 -6.02
CA ARG A 237 19.70 -47.59 -4.98
C ARG A 237 18.93 -48.88 -4.66
N ARG A 238 17.60 -48.79 -4.56
CA ARG A 238 16.75 -49.87 -4.05
C ARG A 238 15.83 -50.50 -5.09
N ARG A 239 15.58 -49.83 -6.20
CA ARG A 239 14.64 -50.25 -7.24
C ARG A 239 13.21 -50.46 -6.71
N ASP A 240 12.81 -49.76 -5.66
CA ASP A 240 11.49 -49.77 -5.07
C ASP A 240 10.91 -48.33 -4.98
N LEU A 241 9.61 -48.21 -4.77
CA LEU A 241 8.88 -46.95 -4.62
C LEU A 241 8.67 -46.53 -3.16
N GLY A 242 9.35 -47.17 -2.21
CA GLY A 242 9.12 -46.97 -0.78
C GLY A 242 9.37 -45.57 -0.23
N VAL A 243 10.04 -44.68 -1.00
CA VAL A 243 10.24 -43.29 -0.61
C VAL A 243 9.05 -42.40 -1.03
N PHE A 244 8.18 -42.86 -1.92
CA PHE A 244 7.09 -42.03 -2.46
C PHE A 244 6.16 -41.54 -1.36
N THR A 245 5.81 -42.32 -0.37
CA THR A 245 4.99 -41.91 0.78
C THR A 245 5.61 -40.73 1.55
N ALA A 246 6.92 -40.71 1.70
CA ALA A 246 7.62 -39.62 2.35
C ALA A 246 7.66 -38.35 1.47
N ILE A 247 7.84 -38.51 0.14
CA ILE A 247 7.75 -37.41 -0.82
C ILE A 247 6.32 -36.84 -0.84
N LEU A 248 5.30 -37.68 -0.89
CA LEU A 248 3.89 -37.26 -0.84
C LEU A 248 3.60 -36.45 0.42
N ALA A 249 3.99 -36.94 1.59
CA ALA A 249 3.76 -36.22 2.83
C ALA A 249 4.51 -34.88 2.89
N ALA A 250 5.78 -34.87 2.46
CA ALA A 250 6.58 -33.65 2.39
C ALA A 250 5.94 -32.61 1.46
N THR A 251 5.43 -33.04 0.31
CA THR A 251 4.76 -32.14 -0.65
C THR A 251 3.41 -31.66 -0.11
N LEU A 252 2.61 -32.55 0.52
CA LEU A 252 1.33 -32.16 1.14
C LEU A 252 1.53 -31.17 2.30
N THR A 253 2.59 -31.29 3.09
CA THR A 253 2.87 -30.30 4.14
C THR A 253 3.23 -28.95 3.54
N THR A 254 3.96 -28.91 2.43
CA THR A 254 4.30 -27.67 1.73
C THR A 254 3.07 -27.03 1.07
N ILE A 255 2.22 -27.83 0.40
CA ILE A 255 0.95 -27.38 -0.15
C ILE A 255 0.05 -26.82 0.95
N GLY A 256 -0.07 -27.53 2.07
CA GLY A 256 -0.88 -27.10 3.19
C GLY A 256 -0.38 -25.79 3.84
N ALA A 257 0.94 -25.58 3.93
CA ALA A 257 1.49 -24.32 4.39
C ALA A 257 1.16 -23.17 3.42
N LEU A 258 1.32 -23.40 2.12
CA LEU A 258 1.03 -22.41 1.09
C LEU A 258 -0.47 -22.07 0.99
N SER A 259 -1.35 -23.07 1.18
CA SER A 259 -2.81 -22.85 1.10
C SER A 259 -3.35 -21.87 2.14
N VAL A 260 -2.57 -21.53 3.17
CA VAL A 260 -2.95 -20.53 4.17
C VAL A 260 -3.12 -19.14 3.56
N VAL A 261 -2.45 -18.85 2.45
CA VAL A 261 -2.58 -17.55 1.74
C VAL A 261 -4.03 -17.28 1.31
N TYR A 262 -4.82 -18.31 0.97
CA TYR A 262 -6.22 -18.13 0.60
C TYR A 262 -7.14 -17.67 1.75
N PHE A 263 -6.67 -17.77 2.99
CA PHE A 263 -7.38 -17.35 4.20
C PHE A 263 -6.87 -16.01 4.75
N MET A 264 -5.99 -15.33 4.02
CA MET A 264 -5.45 -14.03 4.42
C MET A 264 -6.39 -12.89 4.05
N ASP A 265 -6.05 -11.69 4.54
CA ASP A 265 -6.72 -10.46 4.15
C ASP A 265 -6.70 -10.27 2.62
N GLU A 266 -7.75 -9.66 2.09
CA GLU A 266 -7.99 -9.54 0.65
C GLU A 266 -6.80 -8.94 -0.11
N ARG A 267 -6.19 -7.90 0.44
CA ARG A 267 -5.03 -7.22 -0.17
C ARG A 267 -3.82 -8.14 -0.32
N THR A 268 -3.47 -8.87 0.74
CA THR A 268 -2.33 -9.81 0.74
C THR A 268 -2.65 -11.05 -0.09
N ARG A 269 -3.91 -11.53 -0.04
CA ARG A 269 -4.38 -12.65 -0.84
C ARG A 269 -4.25 -12.35 -2.32
N LEU A 270 -4.82 -11.25 -2.82
CA LEU A 270 -4.75 -10.86 -4.23
C LEU A 270 -3.31 -10.74 -4.75
N SER A 271 -2.38 -10.29 -3.91
CA SER A 271 -0.97 -10.18 -4.28
C SER A 271 -0.24 -11.53 -4.36
N LEU A 272 -0.64 -12.53 -3.58
CA LEU A 272 0.09 -13.80 -3.45
C LEU A 272 -0.66 -15.00 -4.03
N GLU A 273 -1.93 -14.89 -4.35
CA GLU A 273 -2.80 -15.98 -4.77
C GLU A 273 -2.27 -16.68 -6.03
N ASP A 274 -1.93 -15.92 -7.07
CA ASP A 274 -1.40 -16.47 -8.30
C ASP A 274 -0.05 -17.16 -8.10
N PHE A 275 0.83 -16.52 -7.33
CA PHE A 275 2.12 -17.08 -6.95
C PHE A 275 1.95 -18.46 -6.28
N VAL A 276 1.07 -18.53 -5.27
CA VAL A 276 0.84 -19.75 -4.49
C VAL A 276 0.14 -20.81 -5.32
N THR A 277 -0.85 -20.46 -6.12
CA THR A 277 -1.59 -21.38 -6.99
C THR A 277 -0.66 -22.06 -7.98
N VAL A 278 0.22 -21.28 -8.62
CA VAL A 278 1.23 -21.81 -9.54
C VAL A 278 2.19 -22.79 -8.84
N VAL A 279 2.68 -22.41 -7.65
CA VAL A 279 3.57 -23.30 -6.88
C VAL A 279 2.88 -24.59 -6.47
N ILE A 280 1.61 -24.53 -6.03
CA ILE A 280 0.81 -25.72 -5.66
C ILE A 280 0.62 -26.64 -6.89
N ILE A 281 0.23 -26.09 -8.04
CA ILE A 281 0.06 -26.88 -9.27
C ILE A 281 1.38 -27.59 -9.63
N ASN A 282 2.49 -26.86 -9.61
CA ASN A 282 3.81 -27.44 -9.91
C ASN A 282 4.20 -28.54 -8.92
N LEU A 283 3.92 -28.39 -7.64
CA LEU A 283 4.17 -29.40 -6.62
C LEU A 283 3.30 -30.66 -6.84
N VAL A 284 2.02 -30.51 -7.15
CA VAL A 284 1.12 -31.63 -7.45
C VAL A 284 1.59 -32.38 -8.70
N VAL A 285 1.92 -31.65 -9.76
CA VAL A 285 2.47 -32.26 -10.99
C VAL A 285 3.79 -32.96 -10.73
N SER A 286 4.67 -32.37 -9.88
CA SER A 286 5.96 -32.97 -9.54
C SER A 286 5.84 -34.33 -8.83
N LEU A 287 4.77 -34.56 -8.06
CA LEU A 287 4.49 -35.87 -7.48
C LEU A 287 4.17 -36.90 -8.55
N ALA A 288 3.35 -36.54 -9.54
CA ALA A 288 3.01 -37.44 -10.65
C ALA A 288 4.25 -37.75 -11.51
N VAL A 289 5.07 -36.75 -11.80
CA VAL A 289 6.33 -36.91 -12.54
C VAL A 289 7.30 -37.78 -11.76
N ALA A 290 7.46 -37.58 -10.45
CA ALA A 290 8.34 -38.38 -9.60
C ALA A 290 7.89 -39.84 -9.53
N LEU A 291 6.57 -40.11 -9.48
CA LEU A 291 6.02 -41.46 -9.37
C LEU A 291 6.09 -42.24 -10.69
N PHE A 292 5.69 -41.61 -11.79
CA PHE A 292 5.50 -42.32 -13.06
C PHE A 292 6.70 -42.17 -14.00
N LEU A 293 7.22 -40.95 -14.16
CA LEU A 293 8.24 -40.66 -15.17
C LEU A 293 9.65 -41.00 -14.69
N VAL A 294 10.01 -40.69 -13.44
CA VAL A 294 11.37 -40.91 -12.93
C VAL A 294 11.77 -42.39 -12.96
N PRO A 295 10.97 -43.37 -12.46
CA PRO A 295 11.32 -44.77 -12.57
C PRO A 295 11.52 -45.21 -14.02
N ALA A 296 10.61 -44.82 -14.90
CA ALA A 296 10.67 -45.17 -16.34
C ALA A 296 11.92 -44.62 -17.01
N LEU A 297 12.30 -43.35 -16.70
CA LEU A 297 13.50 -42.73 -17.24
C LEU A 297 14.78 -43.35 -16.68
N VAL A 298 14.83 -43.69 -15.39
CA VAL A 298 15.99 -44.36 -14.78
C VAL A 298 16.25 -45.72 -15.45
N ASP A 299 15.20 -46.49 -15.72
CA ASP A 299 15.32 -47.77 -16.39
C ASP A 299 15.70 -47.63 -17.86
N ARG A 300 15.09 -46.69 -18.57
CA ARG A 300 15.38 -46.46 -20.00
C ARG A 300 16.77 -45.87 -20.29
N LEU A 301 17.18 -44.89 -19.50
CA LEU A 301 18.50 -44.25 -19.65
C LEU A 301 19.63 -45.08 -19.05
N GLY A 302 19.30 -46.20 -18.38
CA GLY A 302 20.30 -47.05 -17.74
C GLY A 302 21.14 -46.28 -16.71
N VAL A 303 20.51 -45.39 -15.96
CA VAL A 303 21.20 -44.64 -14.90
C VAL A 303 21.60 -45.63 -13.81
N ARG A 304 22.84 -46.13 -13.93
CA ARG A 304 23.45 -46.96 -12.91
C ARG A 304 24.44 -46.13 -12.13
N ARG A 305 24.57 -46.39 -10.84
CA ARG A 305 25.62 -45.82 -10.04
C ARG A 305 26.96 -46.23 -10.66
N ARG A 306 27.77 -45.27 -11.11
CA ARG A 306 29.12 -45.52 -11.62
C ARG A 306 29.82 -46.37 -10.59
N ILE A 307 30.20 -47.62 -10.95
CA ILE A 307 31.06 -48.45 -10.13
C ILE A 307 32.41 -47.72 -10.14
N GLU A 308 32.65 -46.96 -9.06
CA GLU A 308 33.85 -46.12 -8.93
C GLU A 308 35.09 -47.01 -8.93
N GLU A 309 36.08 -46.55 -9.63
CA GLU A 309 37.42 -47.20 -9.56
C GLU A 309 37.86 -47.35 -8.11
N GLN A 310 38.48 -48.49 -7.80
CA GLN A 310 38.72 -48.98 -6.41
C GLN A 310 39.44 -47.96 -5.52
N GLY A 311 40.26 -47.08 -6.04
CA GLY A 311 40.99 -46.04 -5.29
C GLY A 311 40.13 -44.95 -4.68
N PHE A 312 39.25 -44.34 -5.45
CA PHE A 312 38.34 -43.28 -4.98
C PHE A 312 37.24 -43.81 -4.02
N ARG A 313 36.86 -45.09 -4.18
CA ARG A 313 35.89 -45.76 -3.33
C ARG A 313 36.41 -45.88 -1.90
N ASN A 314 37.66 -46.15 -1.71
CA ASN A 314 38.28 -46.30 -0.36
C ASN A 314 38.39 -44.96 0.35
N LEU A 315 38.75 -43.89 -0.34
CA LEU A 315 38.81 -42.53 0.22
C LEU A 315 37.44 -42.03 0.64
N ARG A 316 36.46 -42.21 -0.22
CA ARG A 316 35.04 -41.79 0.05
C ARG A 316 34.41 -42.62 1.16
N ARG A 317 34.70 -43.91 1.24
CA ARG A 317 34.28 -44.80 2.32
C ARG A 317 34.94 -44.41 3.63
N ARG A 318 36.23 -44.10 3.64
CA ARG A 318 36.96 -43.62 4.83
C ARG A 318 36.41 -42.27 5.31
N LEU A 319 36.19 -41.35 4.40
CA LEU A 319 35.61 -40.05 4.72
C LEU A 319 34.17 -40.18 5.28
N SER A 320 33.33 -41.00 4.64
CA SER A 320 31.98 -41.30 5.13
C SER A 320 31.96 -41.95 6.51
N LEU A 321 32.88 -42.86 6.78
CA LEU A 321 33.01 -43.48 8.10
C LEU A 321 33.56 -42.50 9.15
N PHE A 322 34.50 -41.64 8.77
CA PHE A 322 35.04 -40.60 9.64
C PHE A 322 33.95 -39.60 10.02
N LEU A 323 33.22 -39.07 9.04
CA LEU A 323 32.09 -38.17 9.27
C LEU A 323 30.98 -38.80 10.10
N SER A 324 30.70 -40.09 9.90
CA SER A 324 29.75 -40.86 10.71
C SER A 324 30.19 -41.00 12.17
N ARG A 325 31.51 -41.17 12.40
CA ARG A 325 32.05 -41.19 13.77
C ARG A 325 31.97 -39.84 14.46
N ILE A 326 32.32 -38.76 13.74
CA ILE A 326 32.18 -37.39 14.24
C ILE A 326 30.72 -37.12 14.58
N TYR A 327 29.79 -37.46 13.69
CA TYR A 327 28.37 -37.27 13.94
C TYR A 327 27.86 -38.09 15.13
N ALA A 328 28.30 -39.34 15.26
CA ALA A 328 27.97 -40.17 16.43
C ALA A 328 28.44 -39.54 17.76
N ASN A 329 29.64 -38.95 17.75
CA ASN A 329 30.14 -38.22 18.91
C ASN A 329 29.33 -36.95 19.19
N ILE A 330 28.96 -36.21 18.16
CA ILE A 330 28.07 -35.01 18.29
C ILE A 330 26.72 -35.43 18.87
N VAL A 331 26.08 -36.45 18.34
CA VAL A 331 24.78 -36.92 18.82
C VAL A 331 24.88 -37.36 20.29
N ASN A 332 25.90 -38.12 20.67
CA ASN A 332 26.11 -38.55 22.04
C ASN A 332 26.33 -37.34 22.98
N PHE A 333 27.12 -36.36 22.56
CA PHE A 333 27.38 -35.15 23.33
C PHE A 333 26.09 -34.34 23.52
N VAL A 334 25.34 -34.11 22.46
CA VAL A 334 24.09 -33.32 22.42
C VAL A 334 23.00 -34.02 23.26
N VAL A 335 22.87 -35.36 23.16
CA VAL A 335 21.91 -36.13 23.98
C VAL A 335 22.30 -36.14 25.44
N ARG A 336 23.62 -36.14 25.75
CA ARG A 336 24.12 -36.08 27.13
C ARG A 336 23.77 -34.76 27.81
N PHE A 337 23.91 -33.65 27.08
CA PHE A 337 23.61 -32.29 27.54
C PHE A 337 22.27 -31.76 27.04
N ARG A 338 21.27 -32.64 26.89
CA ARG A 338 19.98 -32.35 26.28
C ARG A 338 19.32 -31.06 26.78
N VAL A 339 19.29 -30.84 28.10
CA VAL A 339 18.64 -29.67 28.71
C VAL A 339 19.35 -28.38 28.29
N ALA A 340 20.68 -28.36 28.33
CA ALA A 340 21.47 -27.21 27.95
C ALA A 340 21.20 -26.81 26.47
N PHE A 341 21.16 -27.78 25.56
CA PHE A 341 20.89 -27.53 24.16
C PHE A 341 19.45 -27.03 23.91
N ILE A 342 18.45 -27.55 24.66
CA ILE A 342 17.07 -27.03 24.57
C ILE A 342 17.00 -25.58 25.07
N VAL A 343 17.68 -25.26 26.17
CA VAL A 343 17.73 -23.90 26.70
C VAL A 343 18.44 -22.96 25.73
N ILE A 344 19.56 -23.37 25.15
CA ILE A 344 20.29 -22.55 24.15
C ILE A 344 19.38 -22.20 22.96
N ILE A 345 18.61 -23.15 22.44
CA ILE A 345 17.76 -22.84 21.27
C ILE A 345 16.61 -21.95 21.64
N ILE A 346 15.97 -22.16 22.82
CA ILE A 346 14.90 -21.29 23.29
C ILE A 346 15.43 -19.86 23.48
N LEU A 347 16.62 -19.70 24.06
CA LEU A 347 17.25 -18.39 24.21
C LEU A 347 17.69 -17.78 22.87
N SER A 348 18.13 -18.60 21.92
CA SER A 348 18.48 -18.12 20.58
C SER A 348 17.25 -17.63 19.80
N PHE A 349 16.12 -18.31 19.90
CA PHE A 349 14.85 -17.84 19.35
C PHE A 349 14.38 -16.60 20.09
N GLY A 350 14.37 -16.66 21.39
CA GLY A 350 13.93 -15.62 22.30
C GLY A 350 12.52 -15.84 22.83
N LEU A 351 12.32 -15.33 24.02
CA LEU A 351 11.00 -15.27 24.66
C LEU A 351 10.45 -13.84 24.51
N PRO A 352 9.14 -13.66 24.30
CA PRO A 352 8.54 -12.34 24.10
C PRO A 352 8.42 -11.52 25.41
N VAL A 353 9.46 -11.58 26.26
CA VAL A 353 9.50 -10.89 27.56
C VAL A 353 9.49 -9.37 27.36
N PHE A 354 10.08 -8.87 26.30
CA PHE A 354 10.14 -7.45 25.93
C PHE A 354 8.76 -6.85 25.56
N ILE A 355 7.75 -7.69 25.23
CA ILE A 355 6.37 -7.25 24.91
C ILE A 355 5.55 -7.10 26.20
N ILE A 356 6.00 -7.65 27.34
CA ILE A 356 5.26 -7.63 28.61
C ILE A 356 5.08 -6.17 29.06
N PRO A 357 3.82 -5.69 29.25
CA PRO A 357 3.56 -4.32 29.66
C PRO A 357 4.11 -4.05 31.06
N GLU A 358 4.65 -2.86 31.28
CA GLU A 358 5.22 -2.48 32.58
C GLU A 358 4.18 -2.27 33.66
N LYS A 359 2.95 -1.96 33.24
CA LYS A 359 1.77 -1.81 34.12
C LYS A 359 0.53 -2.34 33.41
N ILE A 360 -0.30 -3.04 34.13
CA ILE A 360 -1.62 -3.51 33.70
C ILE A 360 -2.67 -2.71 34.46
N GLU A 361 -3.78 -2.35 33.78
CA GLU A 361 -4.92 -1.64 34.39
C GLU A 361 -5.92 -2.63 34.99
N GLY A 362 -6.43 -2.36 36.19
CA GLY A 362 -7.41 -3.17 36.88
C GLY A 362 -7.22 -3.13 38.41
N ASP A 363 -8.31 -3.36 39.14
CA ASP A 363 -8.34 -3.29 40.62
C ASP A 363 -8.19 -4.67 41.31
N SER A 364 -7.67 -5.66 40.55
CA SER A 364 -7.48 -7.02 41.11
C SER A 364 -6.16 -7.09 41.90
N ARG A 365 -6.14 -7.87 43.02
CA ARG A 365 -4.92 -8.16 43.80
C ARG A 365 -3.76 -8.74 42.98
N TRP A 366 -4.08 -9.40 41.87
CA TRP A 366 -3.08 -9.86 40.89
C TRP A 366 -2.41 -8.72 40.16
N VAL A 367 -3.19 -7.72 39.73
CA VAL A 367 -2.72 -6.53 39.04
C VAL A 367 -1.84 -5.69 39.96
N GLU A 368 -2.20 -5.52 41.23
CA GLU A 368 -1.37 -4.81 42.21
C GLU A 368 0.00 -5.50 42.39
N ARG A 369 0.01 -6.83 42.55
CA ARG A 369 1.27 -7.61 42.68
C ARG A 369 2.11 -7.54 41.41
N TYR A 370 1.47 -7.65 40.26
CA TYR A 370 2.14 -7.50 38.95
C TYR A 370 2.80 -6.12 38.85
N ASN A 371 2.03 -5.07 39.11
CA ASN A 371 2.52 -3.69 39.03
C ASN A 371 3.59 -3.36 40.07
N ALA A 372 3.55 -3.99 41.24
CA ALA A 372 4.57 -3.85 42.27
C ALA A 372 5.92 -4.45 41.84
N ILE A 373 5.91 -5.56 41.11
CA ILE A 373 7.12 -6.24 40.63
C ILE A 373 7.62 -5.58 39.34
N PHE A 374 6.78 -5.57 38.30
CA PHE A 374 7.17 -5.13 36.95
C PHE A 374 7.14 -3.60 36.76
N GLY A 375 6.39 -2.88 37.62
CA GLY A 375 6.34 -1.43 37.67
C GLY A 375 7.44 -0.77 38.52
N SER A 376 8.25 -1.54 39.28
CA SER A 376 9.30 -1.01 40.14
C SER A 376 10.46 -0.38 39.33
N SER A 377 11.08 0.69 39.83
CA SER A 377 12.23 1.34 39.20
C SER A 377 13.42 0.38 39.04
N VAL A 378 13.63 -0.50 40.03
CA VAL A 378 14.71 -1.50 39.97
C VAL A 378 14.51 -2.49 38.81
N TYR A 379 13.28 -2.91 38.58
CA TYR A 379 12.99 -3.78 37.44
C TYR A 379 13.19 -3.02 36.11
N LYS A 380 12.67 -1.81 35.98
CA LYS A 380 12.72 -1.02 34.75
C LYS A 380 14.14 -0.63 34.35
N ASP A 381 14.93 -0.13 35.32
CA ASP A 381 16.22 0.47 35.01
C ASP A 381 17.37 -0.55 34.97
N LYS A 382 17.28 -1.63 35.75
CA LYS A 382 18.38 -2.61 35.91
C LYS A 382 18.05 -4.00 35.38
N ILE A 383 16.85 -4.52 35.63
CA ILE A 383 16.52 -5.92 35.32
C ILE A 383 16.02 -6.04 33.89
N LYS A 384 15.04 -5.21 33.48
CA LYS A 384 14.42 -5.26 32.16
C LYS A 384 15.40 -5.16 31.00
N PRO A 385 16.35 -4.21 30.96
CA PRO A 385 17.31 -4.13 29.85
C PRO A 385 18.18 -5.39 29.70
N VAL A 386 18.52 -6.06 30.82
CA VAL A 386 19.32 -7.30 30.82
C VAL A 386 18.45 -8.49 30.40
N THR A 387 17.25 -8.61 30.97
CA THR A 387 16.32 -9.71 30.63
C THR A 387 15.87 -9.63 29.17
N ASP A 388 15.59 -8.43 28.64
CA ASP A 388 15.22 -8.23 27.24
C ASP A 388 16.35 -8.63 26.29
N VAL A 389 17.61 -8.38 26.64
CA VAL A 389 18.76 -8.79 25.82
C VAL A 389 19.00 -10.30 25.90
N VAL A 390 18.99 -10.87 27.10
CA VAL A 390 19.36 -12.29 27.33
C VAL A 390 18.21 -13.23 26.92
N LEU A 391 16.96 -12.88 27.27
CA LEU A 391 15.81 -13.73 27.01
C LEU A 391 15.12 -13.39 25.66
N GLY A 392 15.29 -12.18 25.12
CA GLY A 392 14.62 -11.75 23.90
C GLY A 392 15.16 -12.35 22.61
N GLY A 393 16.41 -12.85 22.62
CA GLY A 393 17.03 -13.55 21.49
C GLY A 393 16.92 -12.83 20.15
N THR A 394 16.80 -13.61 19.06
CA THR A 394 16.63 -13.09 17.69
C THR A 394 15.22 -12.52 17.44
N LEU A 395 14.21 -13.00 18.17
CA LEU A 395 12.84 -12.50 18.08
C LEU A 395 12.77 -11.01 18.47
N ARG A 396 13.45 -10.62 19.55
CA ARG A 396 13.52 -9.21 19.95
C ARG A 396 14.16 -8.34 18.87
N LEU A 397 15.32 -8.77 18.35
CA LEU A 397 16.02 -8.05 17.28
C LEU A 397 15.11 -7.85 16.07
N PHE A 398 14.34 -8.87 15.72
CA PHE A 398 13.38 -8.79 14.62
C PHE A 398 12.26 -7.80 14.93
N VAL A 399 11.58 -7.93 16.06
CA VAL A 399 10.41 -7.09 16.38
C VAL A 399 10.81 -5.62 16.57
N GLU A 400 11.87 -5.33 17.34
CA GLU A 400 12.27 -3.96 17.66
C GLU A 400 12.97 -3.24 16.51
N LYS A 401 13.82 -3.95 15.74
CA LYS A 401 14.70 -3.32 14.76
C LYS A 401 14.24 -3.50 13.31
N VAL A 402 13.54 -4.61 13.01
CA VAL A 402 13.08 -4.91 11.66
C VAL A 402 11.61 -4.57 11.49
N TYR A 403 10.73 -5.19 12.25
CA TYR A 403 9.28 -5.05 12.09
C TYR A 403 8.78 -3.63 12.36
N ASN A 404 9.22 -3.03 13.47
CA ASN A 404 8.84 -1.65 13.80
C ASN A 404 9.50 -0.60 12.90
N GLY A 405 10.66 -0.90 12.31
CA GLY A 405 11.35 -0.03 11.35
C GLY A 405 10.71 -0.02 9.97
N SER A 406 10.14 -1.13 9.54
CA SER A 406 9.59 -1.32 8.18
C SER A 406 8.34 -0.49 7.89
N TYR A 407 7.69 0.06 8.90
CA TYR A 407 6.43 0.80 8.75
C TYR A 407 6.59 2.16 8.06
N TRP A 408 7.76 2.79 8.16
CA TRP A 408 8.02 4.14 7.66
C TRP A 408 8.76 4.20 6.32
N ASP A 409 9.24 3.06 5.81
CA ASP A 409 10.18 3.00 4.68
C ASP A 409 9.56 2.25 3.49
N ARG A 410 8.40 2.75 3.01
CA ARG A 410 7.74 2.21 1.82
C ARG A 410 7.78 3.19 0.67
N ASP A 411 8.95 3.36 0.06
CA ASP A 411 9.03 4.03 -1.24
C ASP A 411 9.62 3.04 -2.27
N THR A 412 8.72 2.38 -3.02
CA THR A 412 9.06 1.39 -4.05
C THR A 412 9.03 1.99 -5.47
N GLY A 413 8.99 3.33 -5.58
CA GLY A 413 8.90 4.05 -6.85
C GLY A 413 10.21 4.71 -7.28
N GLU A 414 10.23 5.23 -8.50
CA GLU A 414 11.28 6.16 -8.94
C GLU A 414 11.40 7.31 -7.93
N PRO A 415 12.62 7.74 -7.56
CA PRO A 415 12.78 8.87 -6.65
C PRO A 415 12.17 10.13 -7.27
N VAL A 416 11.12 10.66 -6.67
CA VAL A 416 10.44 11.89 -7.08
C VAL A 416 10.61 12.93 -5.98
N LEU A 417 11.00 14.16 -6.37
CA LEU A 417 11.04 15.28 -5.46
C LEU A 417 9.74 16.08 -5.59
N TYR A 418 8.98 16.18 -4.50
CA TYR A 418 7.74 16.94 -4.44
C TYR A 418 7.98 18.29 -3.79
N ILE A 419 7.52 19.34 -4.46
CA ILE A 419 7.61 20.73 -4.00
C ILE A 419 6.20 21.30 -3.99
N ASN A 420 5.65 21.51 -2.81
CA ASN A 420 4.31 22.09 -2.66
C ASN A 420 4.43 23.54 -2.22
N ALA A 421 3.66 24.41 -2.85
CA ALA A 421 3.49 25.79 -2.45
C ALA A 421 2.08 26.02 -1.91
N THR A 422 1.98 26.79 -0.82
CA THR A 422 0.69 27.17 -0.24
C THR A 422 0.67 28.68 0.01
N LEU A 423 -0.49 29.31 -0.27
CA LEU A 423 -0.76 30.73 0.00
C LEU A 423 -1.87 30.86 1.05
N PRO A 424 -1.90 31.97 1.79
CA PRO A 424 -2.97 32.23 2.76
C PRO A 424 -4.34 32.41 2.07
N ASN A 425 -5.40 32.40 2.88
CA ASN A 425 -6.75 32.66 2.42
C ASN A 425 -6.85 34.06 1.79
N GLY A 426 -7.58 34.18 0.69
CA GLY A 426 -7.74 35.44 -0.04
C GLY A 426 -6.71 35.63 -1.16
N ALA A 427 -5.75 34.73 -1.34
CA ALA A 427 -4.88 34.75 -2.50
C ALA A 427 -5.65 34.44 -3.80
N THR A 428 -5.12 34.86 -4.93
CA THR A 428 -5.66 34.54 -6.27
C THR A 428 -4.83 33.48 -6.98
N VAL A 429 -5.43 32.86 -8.01
CA VAL A 429 -4.72 31.84 -8.82
C VAL A 429 -3.50 32.45 -9.50
N GLU A 430 -3.61 33.71 -9.94
CA GLU A 430 -2.54 34.46 -10.59
C GLU A 430 -1.36 34.71 -9.64
N GLN A 431 -1.64 34.97 -8.35
CA GLN A 431 -0.59 35.12 -7.33
C GLN A 431 0.14 33.80 -7.09
N MET A 432 -0.61 32.70 -6.98
CA MET A 432 -0.03 31.36 -6.86
C MET A 432 0.79 31.01 -8.11
N ASP A 433 0.26 31.28 -9.29
CA ASP A 433 0.96 31.03 -10.55
C ASP A 433 2.28 31.83 -10.63
N ALA A 434 2.26 33.13 -10.28
CA ALA A 434 3.44 33.97 -10.27
C ALA A 434 4.52 33.47 -9.27
N LEU A 435 4.10 32.96 -8.13
CA LEU A 435 5.00 32.37 -7.14
C LEU A 435 5.67 31.10 -7.67
N VAL A 436 4.87 30.19 -8.22
CA VAL A 436 5.33 28.88 -8.69
C VAL A 436 6.24 29.00 -9.92
N ARG A 437 5.94 29.93 -10.84
CA ARG A 437 6.80 30.22 -12.01
C ARG A 437 8.25 30.58 -11.62
N LYS A 438 8.48 31.21 -10.48
CA LYS A 438 9.84 31.50 -10.00
C LYS A 438 10.62 30.23 -9.65
N MET A 439 9.93 29.22 -9.11
CA MET A 439 10.51 27.91 -8.84
C MET A 439 10.73 27.10 -10.13
N GLU A 440 9.78 27.14 -11.06
CA GLU A 440 9.92 26.50 -12.38
C GLU A 440 11.13 27.02 -13.16
N MET A 441 11.33 28.36 -13.18
CA MET A 441 12.49 28.96 -13.81
C MET A 441 13.81 28.50 -13.16
N TYR A 442 13.81 28.28 -11.84
CA TYR A 442 14.96 27.75 -11.15
C TYR A 442 15.25 26.29 -11.53
N LEU A 443 14.21 25.47 -11.54
CA LEU A 443 14.34 24.02 -11.89
C LEU A 443 14.78 23.81 -13.35
N ARG A 444 14.42 24.70 -14.25
CA ARG A 444 14.81 24.64 -15.66
C ARG A 444 16.31 24.76 -15.90
N GLY A 445 17.07 25.25 -14.91
CA GLY A 445 18.52 25.37 -14.98
C GLY A 445 19.30 24.05 -14.79
N PHE A 446 18.65 22.96 -14.44
CA PHE A 446 19.31 21.69 -14.16
C PHE A 446 19.08 20.70 -15.31
N SER A 447 20.15 20.25 -15.93
CA SER A 447 20.10 19.30 -17.06
C SER A 447 19.78 17.85 -16.63
N GLU A 448 20.05 17.52 -15.36
CA GLU A 448 19.83 16.20 -14.77
C GLU A 448 18.36 15.97 -14.36
N VAL A 449 17.53 17.01 -14.46
CA VAL A 449 16.07 16.91 -14.30
C VAL A 449 15.47 16.52 -15.63
N ARG A 450 14.98 15.28 -15.72
CA ARG A 450 14.29 14.78 -16.92
C ARG A 450 13.07 15.62 -17.23
N GLN A 451 12.24 15.82 -16.22
CA GLN A 451 10.96 16.51 -16.35
C GLN A 451 10.50 17.01 -14.99
N PHE A 452 9.84 18.17 -14.98
CA PHE A 452 9.05 18.60 -13.84
C PHE A 452 7.63 18.93 -14.29
N GLN A 453 6.66 18.49 -13.49
CA GLN A 453 5.23 18.69 -13.71
C GLN A 453 4.70 19.63 -12.64
N THR A 454 4.11 20.72 -13.07
CA THR A 454 3.53 21.72 -12.19
C THR A 454 2.00 21.69 -12.30
N SER A 455 1.33 21.54 -11.16
CA SER A 455 -0.13 21.63 -11.06
C SER A 455 -0.49 22.74 -10.07
N VAL A 456 -1.09 23.83 -10.57
CA VAL A 456 -1.72 24.86 -9.77
C VAL A 456 -3.21 24.52 -9.68
N SER A 457 -3.60 23.86 -8.59
CA SER A 457 -4.96 23.35 -8.39
C SER A 457 -5.96 24.45 -8.00
N GLY A 458 -5.46 25.60 -7.62
CA GLY A 458 -6.27 26.73 -7.19
C GLY A 458 -5.45 27.81 -6.50
N PRO A 459 -6.09 28.83 -5.93
CA PRO A 459 -5.38 29.95 -5.33
C PRO A 459 -4.53 29.59 -4.10
N ARG A 460 -4.83 28.48 -3.42
CA ARG A 460 -4.20 28.11 -2.16
C ARG A 460 -3.13 27.06 -2.27
N ARG A 461 -3.14 26.22 -3.31
CA ARG A 461 -2.25 25.07 -3.44
C ARG A 461 -1.70 24.90 -4.84
N ALA A 462 -0.42 24.67 -4.91
CA ALA A 462 0.26 24.22 -6.10
C ALA A 462 1.27 23.14 -5.74
N SER A 463 1.51 22.22 -6.67
CA SER A 463 2.50 21.16 -6.53
C SER A 463 3.39 21.10 -7.75
N ILE A 464 4.67 20.83 -7.53
CA ILE A 464 5.65 20.53 -8.56
C ILE A 464 6.23 19.16 -8.25
N SER A 465 6.12 18.23 -9.19
CA SER A 465 6.74 16.91 -9.12
C SER A 465 7.94 16.89 -10.05
N VAL A 466 9.14 16.63 -9.51
CA VAL A 466 10.39 16.62 -10.25
C VAL A 466 10.86 15.19 -10.45
N TYR A 467 11.02 14.79 -11.70
CA TYR A 467 11.50 13.49 -12.14
C TYR A 467 12.93 13.61 -12.65
N PHE A 468 13.77 12.66 -12.25
CA PHE A 468 15.19 12.65 -12.57
C PHE A 468 15.49 11.80 -13.79
N ASP A 469 16.60 12.08 -14.45
CA ASP A 469 17.10 11.22 -15.52
C ASP A 469 17.60 9.88 -14.96
N LYS A 470 17.42 8.77 -15.71
CA LYS A 470 17.77 7.39 -15.28
C LYS A 470 19.22 7.25 -14.79
N GLN A 471 20.14 8.05 -15.31
CA GLN A 471 21.54 8.04 -14.87
C GLN A 471 21.76 8.79 -13.54
N SER A 472 20.95 9.81 -13.28
CA SER A 472 21.09 10.72 -12.14
C SER A 472 20.24 10.32 -10.94
N GLN A 473 19.18 9.53 -11.14
CA GLN A 473 18.19 9.21 -10.09
C GLN A 473 18.78 8.47 -8.89
N HIS A 474 19.79 7.62 -9.09
CA HIS A 474 20.47 6.86 -8.02
C HIS A 474 21.81 7.51 -7.58
N SER A 475 22.11 8.70 -8.08
CA SER A 475 23.29 9.48 -7.67
C SER A 475 23.02 10.35 -6.46
N GLY A 476 24.01 11.10 -5.99
CA GLY A 476 23.81 12.12 -4.95
C GLY A 476 23.08 13.38 -5.44
N PHE A 477 22.75 13.48 -6.73
CA PHE A 477 22.14 14.67 -7.32
C PHE A 477 20.75 14.98 -6.79
N PRO A 478 19.80 14.00 -6.67
CA PRO A 478 18.47 14.28 -6.12
C PRO A 478 18.50 14.94 -4.72
N TYR A 479 19.38 14.47 -3.85
CA TYR A 479 19.54 15.03 -2.50
C TYR A 479 20.18 16.42 -2.50
N ARG A 480 21.13 16.66 -3.40
CA ARG A 480 21.72 17.98 -3.60
C ARG A 480 20.67 18.95 -4.13
N LEU A 481 19.92 18.58 -5.18
CA LEU A 481 18.84 19.40 -5.71
C LEU A 481 17.78 19.71 -4.65
N LYS A 482 17.44 18.74 -3.80
CA LYS A 482 16.52 18.99 -2.67
C LYS A 482 17.03 20.11 -1.76
N SER A 483 18.30 20.07 -1.38
CA SER A 483 18.91 21.11 -0.55
C SER A 483 18.94 22.47 -1.24
N ASP A 484 19.21 22.50 -2.54
CA ASP A 484 19.24 23.72 -3.35
C ASP A 484 17.82 24.30 -3.51
N VAL A 485 16.81 23.44 -3.72
CA VAL A 485 15.39 23.84 -3.78
C VAL A 485 14.92 24.39 -2.42
N ILE A 486 15.30 23.78 -1.31
CA ILE A 486 15.00 24.31 0.03
C ILE A 486 15.60 25.69 0.22
N SER A 487 16.85 25.88 -0.15
CA SER A 487 17.51 27.19 -0.07
C SER A 487 16.82 28.22 -0.96
N LYS A 488 16.40 27.82 -2.14
CA LYS A 488 15.63 28.68 -3.05
C LYS A 488 14.25 29.02 -2.48
N ALA A 489 13.55 28.04 -1.94
CA ALA A 489 12.23 28.22 -1.32
C ALA A 489 12.27 29.24 -0.16
N LEU A 490 13.32 29.20 0.66
CA LEU A 490 13.54 30.17 1.75
C LEU A 490 13.74 31.61 1.22
N THR A 491 14.32 31.76 0.04
CA THR A 491 14.56 33.09 -0.56
C THR A 491 13.36 33.65 -1.33
N LEU A 492 12.41 32.83 -1.73
CA LEU A 492 11.29 33.27 -2.58
C LEU A 492 10.24 34.07 -1.83
N GLY A 493 10.06 33.90 -0.52
CA GLY A 493 9.06 34.60 0.28
C GLY A 493 7.63 34.53 -0.28
N GLY A 494 6.69 35.17 0.40
CA GLY A 494 5.31 35.34 -0.08
C GLY A 494 4.39 34.12 0.03
N GLY A 495 4.89 32.95 0.38
CA GLY A 495 4.13 31.73 0.56
C GLY A 495 4.88 30.70 1.39
N SER A 496 4.19 29.64 1.80
CA SER A 496 4.80 28.50 2.48
C SER A 496 5.18 27.43 1.49
N TRP A 497 6.34 26.84 1.68
CA TRP A 497 6.89 25.78 0.86
C TRP A 497 7.08 24.50 1.66
N ASN A 498 6.73 23.36 1.05
CA ASN A 498 6.97 22.04 1.60
C ASN A 498 7.70 21.21 0.53
N VAL A 499 8.90 20.73 0.87
CA VAL A 499 9.77 19.94 -0.01
C VAL A 499 9.99 18.58 0.61
N TYR A 500 9.52 17.53 -0.04
CA TYR A 500 9.58 16.15 0.44
C TYR A 500 9.70 15.16 -0.74
N GLY A 501 9.69 13.89 -0.45
CA GLY A 501 10.09 12.83 -1.37
C GLY A 501 11.56 12.49 -1.15
N LEU A 502 12.10 11.55 -1.88
CA LEU A 502 13.36 10.89 -1.57
C LEU A 502 13.30 10.23 -0.17
N GLN A 503 14.25 9.41 0.17
CA GLN A 503 14.28 8.65 1.45
C GLN A 503 14.75 9.49 2.65
N ASP A 504 14.46 10.78 2.66
CA ASP A 504 14.98 11.73 3.65
C ASP A 504 13.86 12.57 4.26
N GLN A 505 14.13 13.21 5.40
CA GLN A 505 13.16 14.07 6.07
C GLN A 505 12.67 15.20 5.16
N GLY A 506 11.34 15.39 5.11
CA GLY A 506 10.74 16.52 4.43
C GLY A 506 11.12 17.86 5.08
N PHE A 507 11.13 18.91 4.29
CA PHE A 507 11.27 20.30 4.75
C PHE A 507 9.94 21.02 4.62
N SER A 508 9.57 21.81 5.63
CA SER A 508 8.45 22.74 5.56
C SER A 508 8.80 24.03 6.28
N ASN A 509 8.56 25.15 5.64
CA ASN A 509 8.62 26.47 6.28
C ASN A 509 7.24 27.02 6.64
N ASP A 510 6.24 26.14 6.71
CA ASP A 510 4.89 26.52 7.11
C ASP A 510 4.88 26.90 8.60
N VAL A 511 4.56 28.16 8.87
CA VAL A 511 4.47 28.72 10.24
C VAL A 511 3.06 28.61 10.82
N ARG A 512 2.13 27.96 10.13
CA ARG A 512 0.78 27.77 10.67
C ARG A 512 0.83 26.92 11.94
N GLU A 513 0.04 27.30 12.91
CA GLU A 513 -0.09 26.54 14.14
C GLU A 513 -0.76 25.20 13.89
N ASN A 514 -0.27 24.18 14.59
CA ASN A 514 -0.89 22.84 14.54
C ASN A 514 -2.28 22.89 15.22
N ALA A 515 -3.26 22.26 14.59
CA ALA A 515 -4.61 22.17 15.13
C ALA A 515 -4.72 21.25 16.36
N GLY A 516 -3.71 20.41 16.60
CA GLY A 516 -3.62 19.50 17.73
C GLY A 516 -3.67 18.03 17.34
N SER A 517 -3.04 17.20 18.16
CA SER A 517 -2.93 15.76 17.94
C SER A 517 -4.09 14.98 18.57
N TYR A 518 -4.77 15.56 19.57
CA TYR A 518 -5.97 14.98 20.16
C TYR A 518 -7.21 15.39 19.39
N ARG A 519 -8.01 14.40 18.98
CA ARG A 519 -9.16 14.57 18.08
C ARG A 519 -10.39 13.95 18.68
N VAL A 520 -11.46 14.72 18.76
CA VAL A 520 -12.79 14.26 19.23
C VAL A 520 -13.82 14.54 18.16
N LYS A 521 -14.56 13.52 17.78
CA LYS A 521 -15.67 13.59 16.84
C LYS A 521 -16.97 13.50 17.60
N LEU A 522 -17.81 14.51 17.41
CA LEU A 522 -19.18 14.52 17.92
C LEU A 522 -20.14 14.23 16.77
N THR A 523 -21.14 13.41 17.01
CA THR A 523 -22.20 13.10 16.05
C THR A 523 -23.58 13.31 16.68
N GLY A 524 -24.57 13.72 15.88
CA GLY A 524 -25.93 13.96 16.33
C GLY A 524 -26.89 14.35 15.22
N TYR A 525 -28.18 14.39 15.53
CA TYR A 525 -29.26 14.62 14.55
C TYR A 525 -29.61 16.11 14.33
N ASN A 526 -29.36 16.97 15.31
CA ASN A 526 -29.59 18.39 15.20
C ASN A 526 -28.27 19.16 15.30
N TYR A 527 -27.99 19.99 14.29
CA TYR A 527 -26.72 20.73 14.19
C TYR A 527 -26.56 21.76 15.32
N ASP A 528 -27.61 22.50 15.63
CA ASP A 528 -27.54 23.56 16.65
C ASP A 528 -27.28 22.98 18.05
N GLU A 529 -27.98 21.90 18.39
CA GLU A 529 -27.81 21.19 19.65
C GLU A 529 -26.41 20.50 19.70
N LEU A 530 -25.98 19.91 18.61
CA LEU A 530 -24.62 19.33 18.48
C LEU A 530 -23.54 20.39 18.67
N SER A 531 -23.76 21.58 18.13
CA SER A 531 -22.86 22.72 18.28
C SER A 531 -22.77 23.14 19.76
N ASP A 532 -23.91 23.23 20.48
CA ASP A 532 -23.93 23.55 21.91
C ASP A 532 -23.14 22.51 22.71
N TRP A 533 -23.29 21.23 22.40
CA TRP A 533 -22.52 20.16 23.04
C TRP A 533 -21.01 20.24 22.70
N ALA A 534 -20.67 20.58 21.48
CA ALA A 534 -19.26 20.77 21.08
C ALA A 534 -18.61 21.92 21.87
N TYR A 535 -19.31 23.05 22.02
CA TYR A 535 -18.80 24.15 22.82
C TYR A 535 -18.75 23.85 24.33
N ARG A 536 -19.71 23.11 24.87
CA ARG A 536 -19.65 22.61 26.27
C ARG A 536 -18.46 21.71 26.50
N MET A 537 -18.18 20.78 25.55
CA MET A 537 -17.03 19.92 25.64
C MET A 537 -15.73 20.71 25.52
N ARG A 538 -15.63 21.70 24.61
CA ARG A 538 -14.52 22.62 24.54
C ARG A 538 -14.26 23.29 25.89
N ASP A 539 -15.29 23.83 26.51
CA ASP A 539 -15.18 24.54 27.80
C ASP A 539 -14.74 23.58 28.91
N THR A 540 -15.21 22.32 28.89
CA THR A 540 -14.78 21.28 29.84
C THR A 540 -13.26 20.98 29.63
N LEU A 541 -12.83 20.77 28.40
CA LEU A 541 -11.42 20.50 28.09
C LEU A 541 -10.52 21.67 28.49
N LEU A 542 -10.97 22.92 28.33
CA LEU A 542 -10.22 24.12 28.71
C LEU A 542 -10.08 24.30 30.24
N THR A 543 -10.83 23.57 31.07
CA THR A 543 -10.64 23.56 32.54
C THR A 543 -9.30 22.93 32.94
N HIS A 544 -8.72 22.08 32.05
CA HIS A 544 -7.44 21.46 32.30
C HIS A 544 -6.28 22.43 32.02
N ARG A 545 -5.46 22.70 33.00
CA ARG A 545 -4.29 23.61 32.87
C ARG A 545 -3.28 23.23 31.78
N ARG A 546 -3.34 21.98 31.30
CA ARG A 546 -2.43 21.44 30.28
C ARG A 546 -3.01 21.48 28.86
N ILE A 547 -4.21 22.00 28.71
CA ILE A 547 -4.87 22.27 27.43
C ILE A 547 -4.99 23.78 27.29
N LYS A 548 -4.27 24.35 26.32
CA LYS A 548 -4.23 25.80 26.12
C LYS A 548 -5.38 26.30 25.27
N GLU A 549 -5.73 25.52 24.27
CA GLU A 549 -6.72 25.89 23.26
C GLU A 549 -7.41 24.64 22.70
N VAL A 550 -8.67 24.78 22.34
CA VAL A 550 -9.46 23.73 21.65
C VAL A 550 -10.13 24.36 20.45
N THR A 551 -9.83 23.84 19.27
CA THR A 551 -10.44 24.24 18.00
C THR A 551 -11.69 23.43 17.76
N VAL A 552 -12.81 24.09 17.46
CA VAL A 552 -14.08 23.46 17.04
C VAL A 552 -14.21 23.68 15.54
N ALA A 553 -14.34 22.57 14.79
CA ALA A 553 -14.40 22.59 13.33
C ALA A 553 -15.43 21.57 12.81
N SER A 554 -15.80 21.67 11.55
CA SER A 554 -16.64 20.67 10.88
C SER A 554 -15.87 19.44 10.42
N GLU A 555 -14.55 19.60 10.21
CA GLU A 555 -13.64 18.53 9.79
C GLU A 555 -12.31 18.63 10.51
N PHE A 556 -11.58 17.50 10.59
CA PHE A 556 -10.24 17.49 11.14
C PHE A 556 -9.23 18.07 10.15
N SER A 557 -8.41 18.99 10.62
CA SER A 557 -7.29 19.56 9.87
C SER A 557 -5.97 19.31 10.60
N HIS A 558 -4.86 19.30 9.87
CA HIS A 558 -3.53 19.28 10.48
C HIS A 558 -3.12 20.69 10.99
N TRP A 559 -3.67 21.74 10.38
CA TRP A 559 -3.31 23.12 10.66
C TRP A 559 -4.54 23.91 11.09
N LYS A 560 -4.32 24.91 11.93
CA LYS A 560 -5.37 25.89 12.22
C LYS A 560 -5.65 26.71 10.98
N ASP A 561 -6.84 26.59 10.44
CA ASP A 561 -7.31 27.42 9.34
C ASP A 561 -8.09 28.61 9.90
N ASP A 562 -7.48 29.80 9.85
CA ASP A 562 -8.17 31.06 10.14
C ASP A 562 -9.03 31.47 8.95
N TYR A 563 -10.24 30.97 8.89
CA TYR A 563 -11.24 31.44 7.93
C TYR A 563 -11.82 32.75 8.41
N THR A 564 -11.24 33.87 7.99
CA THR A 564 -11.82 35.18 8.26
C THR A 564 -12.49 35.73 7.01
N GLU A 565 -13.69 36.30 7.17
CA GLU A 565 -14.46 36.95 6.12
C GLU A 565 -14.84 38.37 6.52
N PHE A 566 -15.09 39.21 5.52
CA PHE A 566 -15.78 40.47 5.75
C PHE A 566 -17.27 40.24 5.70
N HIS A 567 -17.93 40.48 6.82
CA HIS A 567 -19.38 40.33 6.98
C HIS A 567 -20.06 41.69 7.01
N LEU A 568 -21.08 41.89 6.17
CA LEU A 568 -21.95 43.05 6.23
C LEU A 568 -23.01 42.83 7.32
N ALA A 569 -22.76 43.37 8.49
CA ALA A 569 -23.73 43.32 9.61
C ALA A 569 -24.81 44.35 9.39
N ILE A 570 -26.02 43.89 9.05
CA ILE A 570 -27.16 44.75 8.74
C ILE A 570 -27.94 45.04 10.05
N ASP A 571 -28.21 46.32 10.27
CA ASP A 571 -29.10 46.82 11.32
C ASP A 571 -30.56 46.68 10.82
N ARG A 572 -31.27 45.69 11.38
CA ARG A 572 -32.64 45.39 10.96
C ARG A 572 -33.62 46.53 11.28
N ASP A 573 -33.42 47.28 12.36
CA ASP A 573 -34.27 48.41 12.72
C ASP A 573 -34.07 49.58 11.76
N ARG A 574 -32.85 49.85 11.35
CA ARG A 574 -32.59 50.86 10.34
C ARG A 574 -33.14 50.45 8.98
N LEU A 575 -33.00 49.15 8.60
CA LEU A 575 -33.56 48.65 7.35
C LEU A 575 -35.08 48.78 7.32
N ALA A 576 -35.75 48.48 8.43
CA ALA A 576 -37.22 48.65 8.60
C ALA A 576 -37.68 50.11 8.49
N LYS A 577 -36.89 51.08 8.98
CA LYS A 577 -37.18 52.52 8.80
C LYS A 577 -37.20 52.95 7.33
N TYR A 578 -36.38 52.30 6.50
CA TYR A 578 -36.44 52.54 5.06
C TYR A 578 -37.57 51.74 4.36
N GLY A 579 -38.25 50.85 5.09
CA GLY A 579 -39.34 50.03 4.54
C GLY A 579 -38.83 48.90 3.63
N ILE A 580 -37.60 48.49 3.79
CA ILE A 580 -36.88 47.51 2.96
C ILE A 580 -36.66 46.22 3.75
N ASN A 581 -36.88 45.10 3.13
CA ASN A 581 -36.52 43.80 3.71
C ASN A 581 -35.12 43.30 3.25
N ALA A 582 -34.55 42.37 3.96
CA ALA A 582 -33.23 41.87 3.66
C ALA A 582 -33.13 41.21 2.26
N SER A 583 -34.20 40.58 1.75
CA SER A 583 -34.24 39.99 0.40
C SER A 583 -34.21 41.05 -0.71
N GLN A 584 -34.89 42.19 -0.49
CA GLN A 584 -34.86 43.32 -1.44
C GLN A 584 -33.46 43.94 -1.47
N LEU A 585 -32.83 44.10 -0.31
CA LEU A 585 -31.48 44.60 -0.21
C LEU A 585 -30.48 43.64 -0.92
N PHE A 586 -30.58 42.34 -0.63
CA PHE A 586 -29.73 41.35 -1.28
C PHE A 586 -29.84 41.40 -2.82
N ARG A 587 -31.06 41.42 -3.36
CA ARG A 587 -31.28 41.51 -4.80
C ARG A 587 -30.72 42.78 -5.42
N ALA A 588 -30.69 43.88 -4.67
CA ALA A 588 -30.15 45.16 -5.17
C ALA A 588 -28.61 45.18 -5.16
N ILE A 589 -28.00 44.48 -4.18
CA ILE A 589 -26.54 44.45 -4.02
C ILE A 589 -25.90 43.34 -4.83
N GLU A 590 -26.54 42.16 -4.96
CA GLU A 590 -26.03 40.98 -5.64
C GLU A 590 -25.46 41.31 -7.05
N PRO A 591 -26.10 42.07 -7.91
CA PRO A 591 -25.58 42.42 -9.23
C PRO A 591 -24.30 43.25 -9.19
N THR A 592 -24.06 43.97 -8.11
CA THR A 592 -22.87 44.82 -7.95
C THR A 592 -21.63 43.97 -7.65
N PHE A 593 -21.79 42.94 -6.84
CA PHE A 593 -20.76 41.95 -6.55
C PHE A 593 -20.73 40.77 -7.54
N GLY A 594 -21.73 40.70 -8.42
CA GLY A 594 -21.94 39.57 -9.33
C GLY A 594 -20.67 39.24 -10.08
N ARG A 595 -19.97 38.21 -9.58
CA ARG A 595 -18.73 37.74 -10.17
C ARG A 595 -19.00 37.24 -11.58
N GLU A 596 -19.60 36.15 -11.68
CA GLU A 596 -19.84 35.38 -12.90
C GLU A 596 -21.27 34.84 -12.82
N ILE A 597 -22.18 35.46 -13.57
CA ILE A 597 -23.55 34.95 -13.67
C ILE A 597 -23.57 34.03 -14.88
N ASN A 598 -23.62 32.73 -14.65
CA ASN A 598 -23.73 31.75 -15.73
C ASN A 598 -25.14 31.80 -16.35
N CYS A 599 -25.19 32.06 -17.64
CA CYS A 599 -26.42 32.15 -18.42
C CYS A 599 -26.68 30.88 -19.25
N GLY A 600 -25.78 29.90 -19.20
CA GLY A 600 -25.88 28.67 -19.99
C GLY A 600 -24.63 28.40 -20.81
N GLN A 601 -24.75 27.45 -21.70
CA GLN A 601 -23.68 27.08 -22.64
C GLN A 601 -24.25 26.78 -24.02
N ILE A 602 -23.43 27.05 -25.02
CA ILE A 602 -23.71 26.69 -26.43
C ILE A 602 -22.59 25.79 -26.93
N VAL A 603 -22.87 25.03 -27.96
CA VAL A 603 -21.86 24.14 -28.57
C VAL A 603 -21.48 24.74 -29.94
N VAL A 604 -20.28 25.30 -30.01
CA VAL A 604 -19.71 25.84 -31.26
C VAL A 604 -18.52 24.95 -31.65
N ASP A 605 -18.47 24.49 -32.88
CA ASP A 605 -17.40 23.64 -33.40
C ASP A 605 -17.10 22.41 -32.49
N ARG A 606 -18.11 21.72 -31.99
CA ARG A 606 -18.03 20.60 -31.05
C ARG A 606 -17.43 20.95 -29.68
N SER A 607 -17.25 22.23 -29.39
CA SER A 607 -16.74 22.73 -28.12
C SER A 607 -17.86 23.42 -27.33
N ALA A 608 -18.08 23.03 -26.09
CA ALA A 608 -19.03 23.65 -25.20
C ALA A 608 -18.44 24.98 -24.69
N GLN A 609 -19.05 26.08 -25.04
CA GLN A 609 -18.65 27.44 -24.66
C GLN A 609 -19.68 28.01 -23.69
N ARG A 610 -19.21 28.53 -22.56
CA ARG A 610 -20.07 29.16 -21.55
C ARG A 610 -20.43 30.60 -21.96
N ILE A 611 -21.63 31.02 -21.58
CA ILE A 611 -22.09 32.42 -21.68
C ILE A 611 -22.18 32.97 -20.27
N ASN A 612 -21.34 33.96 -19.96
CA ASN A 612 -21.23 34.53 -18.63
C ASN A 612 -21.47 36.03 -18.64
N LEU A 613 -22.31 36.53 -17.70
CA LEU A 613 -22.55 37.93 -17.47
C LEU A 613 -21.63 38.48 -16.39
N TYR A 614 -21.04 39.65 -16.63
CA TYR A 614 -20.18 40.36 -15.68
C TYR A 614 -20.61 41.83 -15.57
N SER A 615 -20.55 42.37 -14.37
CA SER A 615 -20.71 43.82 -14.19
C SER A 615 -19.47 44.56 -14.67
N LEU A 616 -19.61 45.64 -15.39
CA LEU A 616 -18.48 46.50 -15.80
C LEU A 616 -17.70 47.06 -14.63
N LYS A 617 -18.35 47.21 -13.48
CA LYS A 617 -17.76 47.76 -12.25
C LYS A 617 -17.22 46.69 -11.28
N SER A 618 -17.41 45.36 -11.57
CA SER A 618 -17.02 44.30 -10.65
C SER A 618 -15.53 44.26 -10.29
N ASP A 619 -14.69 44.69 -11.24
CA ASP A 619 -13.23 44.67 -11.07
C ASP A 619 -12.70 45.94 -10.36
N THR A 620 -13.53 46.97 -10.18
CA THR A 620 -13.14 48.28 -9.65
C THR A 620 -13.67 48.59 -8.25
N TYR A 621 -14.57 47.75 -7.73
CA TYR A 621 -15.13 48.00 -6.40
C TYR A 621 -14.15 47.65 -5.29
N ASP A 622 -13.77 48.67 -4.49
CA ASP A 622 -13.26 48.49 -3.15
C ASP A 622 -14.43 48.37 -2.18
N ILE A 623 -14.28 47.51 -1.17
CA ILE A 623 -15.26 47.25 -0.13
C ILE A 623 -15.67 48.54 0.61
N PHE A 624 -14.76 49.53 0.77
CA PHE A 624 -15.05 50.82 1.38
C PHE A 624 -15.81 51.74 0.45
N ALA A 625 -15.48 51.73 -0.85
CA ALA A 625 -16.22 52.48 -1.86
C ALA A 625 -17.68 52.02 -1.97
N LEU A 626 -17.89 50.70 -1.85
CA LEU A 626 -19.22 50.11 -1.87
C LEU A 626 -20.11 50.58 -0.70
N MET A 627 -19.54 50.76 0.52
CA MET A 627 -20.28 51.26 1.66
C MET A 627 -20.83 52.68 1.44
N GLN A 628 -20.20 53.45 0.60
CA GLN A 628 -20.56 54.84 0.28
C GLN A 628 -21.43 54.97 -0.99
N GLN A 629 -21.59 53.89 -1.75
CA GLN A 629 -22.38 53.92 -2.97
C GLN A 629 -23.88 54.05 -2.61
N PRO A 630 -24.61 54.94 -3.30
CA PRO A 630 -26.05 55.06 -3.11
C PRO A 630 -26.77 53.92 -3.84
N PHE A 631 -27.70 53.26 -3.13
CA PHE A 631 -28.63 52.29 -3.69
C PHE A 631 -30.04 52.79 -3.62
N THR A 632 -30.82 52.60 -4.69
CA THR A 632 -32.22 52.98 -4.74
C THR A 632 -33.12 51.75 -4.76
N ILE A 633 -33.94 51.57 -3.72
CA ILE A 633 -34.89 50.46 -3.61
C ILE A 633 -36.24 51.02 -3.28
N GLY A 634 -37.29 50.72 -4.07
CA GLY A 634 -38.63 51.20 -3.84
C GLY A 634 -38.78 52.72 -3.79
N GLY A 635 -37.96 53.45 -4.60
CA GLY A 635 -37.97 54.90 -4.68
C GLY A 635 -37.24 55.63 -3.56
N LYS A 636 -36.61 54.90 -2.62
CA LYS A 636 -35.79 55.46 -1.54
C LYS A 636 -34.30 55.19 -1.82
N THR A 637 -33.47 56.20 -1.68
CA THR A 637 -32.02 56.15 -1.87
C THR A 637 -31.34 56.16 -0.49
N PHE A 638 -30.44 55.19 -0.27
CA PHE A 638 -29.64 55.11 0.93
C PHE A 638 -28.26 54.53 0.63
N LYS A 639 -27.32 54.68 1.52
CA LYS A 639 -26.00 54.06 1.46
C LYS A 639 -25.95 52.80 2.34
N LEU A 640 -25.09 51.87 2.01
CA LEU A 640 -24.90 50.67 2.87
C LEU A 640 -24.39 51.07 4.28
N SER A 641 -23.58 52.13 4.37
CA SER A 641 -23.15 52.69 5.66
C SER A 641 -24.29 53.17 6.57
N ASP A 642 -25.46 53.51 5.96
CA ASP A 642 -26.64 53.97 6.74
C ASP A 642 -27.39 52.82 7.40
N ILE A 643 -27.29 51.61 6.84
CA ILE A 643 -28.07 50.44 7.26
C ILE A 643 -27.21 49.31 7.84
N GLY A 644 -25.89 49.39 7.77
CA GLY A 644 -25.02 48.34 8.24
C GLY A 644 -23.56 48.77 8.37
N ARG A 645 -22.74 47.85 8.84
CA ARG A 645 -21.30 48.02 8.96
C ARG A 645 -20.58 46.76 8.51
N ILE A 646 -19.35 46.93 8.01
CA ILE A 646 -18.50 45.80 7.64
C ILE A 646 -17.70 45.40 8.88
N GLU A 647 -17.81 44.13 9.24
CA GLU A 647 -17.08 43.50 10.33
C GLU A 647 -16.23 42.35 9.81
N LYS A 648 -15.02 42.22 10.31
CA LYS A 648 -14.20 41.05 10.08
C LYS A 648 -14.55 40.01 11.12
N ARG A 649 -15.03 38.84 10.69
CA ARG A 649 -15.39 37.73 11.57
C ARG A 649 -14.86 36.42 11.02
N ASN A 650 -14.89 35.36 11.83
CA ASN A 650 -14.63 34.00 11.33
C ASN A 650 -15.77 33.59 10.39
N ALA A 651 -15.39 33.05 9.24
CA ALA A 651 -16.36 32.50 8.28
C ALA A 651 -17.09 31.32 8.89
N PRO A 652 -18.40 31.14 8.62
CA PRO A 652 -19.10 29.92 9.00
C PRO A 652 -18.44 28.73 8.30
N GLN A 653 -18.29 27.64 9.05
CA GLN A 653 -17.73 26.41 8.52
C GLN A 653 -18.79 25.61 7.76
N ASP A 654 -18.34 24.69 6.91
CA ASP A 654 -19.23 23.79 6.20
C ASP A 654 -19.96 22.88 7.17
N ILE A 655 -21.21 22.55 6.87
CA ILE A 655 -22.01 21.61 7.65
C ILE A 655 -21.84 20.23 7.01
N VAL A 656 -21.20 19.31 7.75
CA VAL A 656 -20.88 17.95 7.28
C VAL A 656 -21.85 16.95 7.89
N LYS A 657 -22.32 16.02 7.06
CA LYS A 657 -23.10 14.85 7.49
C LYS A 657 -22.43 13.56 7.02
N THR A 658 -22.43 12.56 7.89
CA THR A 658 -22.06 11.19 7.54
C THR A 658 -23.14 10.25 8.07
N ASN A 659 -23.65 9.36 7.23
CA ASN A 659 -24.74 8.44 7.59
C ASN A 659 -25.98 9.15 8.21
N GLN A 660 -26.35 10.30 7.65
CA GLN A 660 -27.46 11.16 8.06
C GLN A 660 -27.28 11.88 9.41
N GLU A 661 -26.18 11.70 10.12
CA GLU A 661 -25.82 12.40 11.35
C GLU A 661 -24.92 13.60 11.02
N TYR A 662 -25.14 14.73 11.71
CA TYR A 662 -24.21 15.87 11.67
C TYR A 662 -22.93 15.55 12.43
N ILE A 663 -21.84 16.12 11.98
CA ILE A 663 -20.52 15.93 12.57
C ILE A 663 -19.95 17.28 13.01
N MET A 664 -19.35 17.28 14.19
CA MET A 664 -18.47 18.35 14.66
C MET A 664 -17.19 17.75 15.25
N CYS A 665 -16.09 18.43 15.02
CA CYS A 665 -14.76 17.95 15.38
C CYS A 665 -14.11 18.93 16.36
N LEU A 666 -13.56 18.41 17.45
CA LEU A 666 -12.71 19.17 18.36
C LEU A 666 -11.28 18.68 18.22
N GLN A 667 -10.36 19.64 18.15
CA GLN A 667 -8.92 19.36 18.11
C GLN A 667 -8.18 20.20 19.13
N TYR A 668 -7.22 19.59 19.82
CA TYR A 668 -6.40 20.26 20.81
C TYR A 668 -5.07 19.57 21.02
N GLU A 669 -4.12 20.25 21.64
CA GLU A 669 -2.86 19.68 22.06
C GLU A 669 -2.81 19.59 23.60
N TYR A 670 -2.29 18.45 24.10
CA TYR A 670 -2.10 18.23 25.52
C TYR A 670 -0.62 18.34 25.89
N ILE A 671 -0.29 19.28 26.77
CA ILE A 671 1.10 19.53 27.22
C ILE A 671 1.47 18.51 28.30
N GLY A 672 2.19 17.45 27.91
CA GLY A 672 2.64 16.42 28.85
C GLY A 672 2.77 15.03 28.22
N SER A 673 2.74 14.03 29.09
CA SER A 673 2.81 12.62 28.64
C SER A 673 1.55 12.24 27.86
N GLY A 674 1.72 11.63 26.69
CA GLY A 674 0.60 11.15 25.86
C GLY A 674 -0.32 10.16 26.59
N MET A 675 0.23 9.37 27.50
CA MET A 675 -0.57 8.45 28.33
C MET A 675 -1.52 9.19 29.28
N GLN A 676 -1.04 10.32 29.88
CA GLN A 676 -1.91 11.13 30.72
C GLN A 676 -2.94 11.91 29.91
N GLY A 677 -2.57 12.40 28.73
CA GLY A 677 -3.49 13.06 27.81
C GLY A 677 -4.64 12.15 27.40
N ASN A 678 -4.35 10.89 27.07
CA ASN A 678 -5.38 9.89 26.73
C ASN A 678 -6.31 9.59 27.91
N LYS A 679 -5.78 9.48 29.14
CA LYS A 679 -6.62 9.26 30.35
C LYS A 679 -7.57 10.44 30.64
N VAL A 680 -7.08 11.65 30.44
CA VAL A 680 -7.91 12.86 30.60
C VAL A 680 -9.00 12.84 29.54
N LEU A 681 -8.66 12.58 28.28
CA LEU A 681 -9.62 12.51 27.19
C LEU A 681 -10.68 11.42 27.42
N GLU A 682 -10.30 10.19 27.79
CA GLU A 682 -11.25 9.09 28.05
C GLU A 682 -12.23 9.44 29.17
N ARG A 683 -11.73 10.00 30.29
CA ARG A 683 -12.59 10.43 31.40
C ARG A 683 -13.57 11.54 30.99
N ASP A 684 -13.09 12.51 30.23
CA ASP A 684 -13.94 13.64 29.82
C ASP A 684 -14.95 13.19 28.76
N LEU A 685 -14.60 12.23 27.89
CA LEU A 685 -15.53 11.59 26.96
C LEU A 685 -16.61 10.79 27.69
N GLU A 686 -16.27 10.01 28.72
CA GLU A 686 -17.25 9.29 29.55
C GLU A 686 -18.20 10.26 30.24
N THR A 687 -17.67 11.33 30.79
CA THR A 687 -18.49 12.34 31.49
C THR A 687 -19.46 13.04 30.54
N ILE A 688 -18.99 13.45 29.35
CA ILE A 688 -19.84 14.18 28.39
C ILE A 688 -20.88 13.25 27.75
N ASN A 689 -20.50 12.01 27.41
CA ASN A 689 -21.44 11.02 26.86
C ASN A 689 -22.54 10.64 27.84
N ALA A 690 -22.26 10.63 29.16
CA ALA A 690 -23.27 10.41 30.18
C ALA A 690 -24.28 11.56 30.30
N LEU A 691 -23.91 12.77 29.88
CA LEU A 691 -24.77 13.97 29.92
C LEU A 691 -25.52 14.22 28.60
N MET A 692 -25.00 13.67 27.49
CA MET A 692 -25.61 13.85 26.18
C MET A 692 -26.95 13.12 26.04
N PRO A 693 -27.92 13.68 25.30
CA PRO A 693 -29.18 13.00 25.00
C PRO A 693 -28.93 11.74 24.12
N VAL A 694 -29.91 10.86 24.11
CA VAL A 694 -29.93 9.67 23.26
C VAL A 694 -29.83 10.10 21.80
N GLY A 695 -28.87 9.51 21.06
CA GLY A 695 -28.61 9.81 19.66
C GLY A 695 -27.47 10.81 19.42
N TYR A 696 -26.88 11.36 20.50
CA TYR A 696 -25.66 12.15 20.43
C TYR A 696 -24.51 11.38 21.06
N ARG A 697 -23.33 11.45 20.47
CA ARG A 697 -22.14 10.78 20.98
C ARG A 697 -20.86 11.54 20.66
N ALA A 698 -19.91 11.44 21.57
CA ALA A 698 -18.55 11.92 21.39
C ALA A 698 -17.57 10.76 21.39
N GLU A 699 -16.73 10.66 20.38
CA GLU A 699 -15.76 9.59 20.21
C GLU A 699 -14.37 10.19 19.96
N SER A 700 -13.35 9.54 20.53
CA SER A 700 -11.96 9.87 20.19
C SER A 700 -11.63 9.30 18.82
N GLU A 701 -11.33 10.15 17.86
CA GLU A 701 -10.79 9.72 16.58
C GLU A 701 -9.26 9.65 16.71
N ARG A 702 -8.78 8.49 17.08
CA ARG A 702 -7.35 8.19 16.98
C ARG A 702 -7.01 8.12 15.50
N LEU A 703 -5.95 8.80 15.07
CA LEU A 703 -5.29 8.48 13.80
C LEU A 703 -4.77 7.03 13.91
N GLN A 704 -5.66 6.08 13.72
CA GLN A 704 -5.27 4.68 13.60
C GLN A 704 -4.66 4.49 12.21
N TRP A 705 -3.39 4.86 12.11
CA TRP A 705 -2.53 4.40 11.03
C TRP A 705 -2.23 2.89 11.16
N ARG A 706 -2.67 2.26 12.25
CA ARG A 706 -2.61 0.82 12.47
C ARG A 706 -3.94 0.22 12.04
N ASP A 707 -3.91 -0.54 10.98
CA ASP A 707 -5.03 -1.40 10.58
C ASP A 707 -5.46 -2.25 11.77
N LYS A 708 -6.75 -2.17 12.13
CA LYS A 708 -7.37 -2.96 13.20
C LYS A 708 -7.29 -4.47 12.97
N ASP A 709 -6.90 -4.91 11.78
CA ASP A 709 -6.97 -6.32 11.34
C ASP A 709 -5.68 -7.13 11.51
N GLU A 710 -4.63 -6.58 12.13
CA GLU A 710 -3.40 -7.35 12.30
C GLU A 710 -3.53 -8.54 13.29
N SER A 711 -4.49 -8.53 14.19
CA SER A 711 -4.68 -9.63 15.15
C SER A 711 -5.12 -10.95 14.50
N GLY A 712 -5.79 -10.89 13.35
CA GLY A 712 -6.23 -12.07 12.59
C GLY A 712 -5.09 -12.86 11.94
N LYS A 713 -3.97 -12.24 11.65
CA LYS A 713 -2.85 -12.85 10.92
C LYS A 713 -2.13 -13.96 11.73
N TYR A 714 -2.08 -13.84 13.04
CA TYR A 714 -1.41 -14.82 13.89
C TYR A 714 -2.17 -16.16 13.99
N TRP A 715 -3.50 -16.15 13.86
CA TRP A 715 -4.30 -17.37 13.83
C TRP A 715 -3.96 -18.27 12.64
N LEU A 716 -3.56 -17.69 11.52
CA LEU A 716 -3.17 -18.43 10.32
C LEU A 716 -1.91 -19.28 10.53
N LEU A 717 -0.97 -18.83 11.34
CA LEU A 717 0.20 -19.63 11.70
C LEU A 717 -0.20 -20.89 12.46
N LEU A 718 -1.21 -20.81 13.30
CA LEU A 718 -1.73 -21.98 14.03
C LEU A 718 -2.40 -22.97 13.08
N LEU A 719 -3.08 -22.47 12.04
CA LEU A 719 -3.66 -23.31 10.98
C LEU A 719 -2.56 -24.08 10.21
N VAL A 720 -1.46 -23.41 9.83
CA VAL A 720 -0.29 -24.08 9.21
C VAL A 720 0.22 -25.22 10.09
N VAL A 721 0.46 -24.92 11.37
CA VAL A 721 0.94 -25.90 12.33
C VAL A 721 -0.02 -27.10 12.46
N ALA A 722 -1.34 -26.84 12.47
CA ALA A 722 -2.36 -27.89 12.53
C ALA A 722 -2.32 -28.78 11.27
N ILE A 723 -2.25 -28.22 10.07
CA ILE A 723 -2.18 -28.99 8.82
C ILE A 723 -0.93 -29.88 8.81
N ILE A 724 0.23 -29.33 9.18
CA ILE A 724 1.49 -30.08 9.25
C ILE A 724 1.38 -31.19 10.30
N PHE A 725 0.79 -30.91 11.46
CA PHE A 725 0.58 -31.88 12.53
C PHE A 725 -0.26 -33.08 12.05
N PHE A 726 -1.41 -32.83 11.43
CA PHE A 726 -2.29 -33.89 10.96
C PHE A 726 -1.65 -34.71 9.83
N THR A 727 -1.04 -34.04 8.85
CA THR A 727 -0.36 -34.72 7.72
C THR A 727 0.78 -35.63 8.23
N ALA A 728 1.61 -35.12 9.12
CA ALA A 728 2.71 -35.89 9.69
C ALA A 728 2.20 -37.01 10.63
N SER A 729 1.11 -36.79 11.39
CA SER A 729 0.51 -37.80 12.24
C SER A 729 -0.02 -38.99 11.45
N ILE A 730 -0.67 -38.74 10.33
CA ILE A 730 -1.16 -39.78 9.42
C ILE A 730 0.02 -40.54 8.82
N LEU A 731 1.05 -39.85 8.31
CA LEU A 731 2.21 -40.49 7.71
C LEU A 731 2.94 -41.45 8.67
N PHE A 732 3.19 -41.00 9.91
CA PHE A 732 4.02 -41.75 10.87
C PHE A 732 3.20 -42.66 11.78
N ASN A 733 1.86 -42.63 11.65
CA ASN A 733 0.96 -43.32 12.57
C ASN A 733 1.33 -43.07 14.06
N SER A 734 1.65 -41.83 14.38
CA SER A 734 2.19 -41.43 15.69
C SER A 734 1.85 -39.97 15.97
N LEU A 735 1.33 -39.68 17.17
CA LEU A 735 1.09 -38.34 17.62
C LEU A 735 2.34 -37.63 18.21
N ARG A 736 3.43 -38.39 18.50
CA ARG A 736 4.64 -37.83 19.11
C ARG A 736 5.66 -37.30 18.10
N GLN A 737 5.81 -37.98 16.98
CA GLN A 737 6.80 -37.59 15.95
C GLN A 737 6.48 -36.27 15.28
N PRO A 738 5.22 -35.89 15.00
CA PRO A 738 4.88 -34.59 14.46
C PRO A 738 5.35 -33.40 15.28
N PHE A 739 5.35 -33.51 16.61
CA PHE A 739 5.89 -32.43 17.46
C PHE A 739 7.37 -32.18 17.22
N ALA A 740 8.17 -33.23 16.96
CA ALA A 740 9.58 -33.07 16.63
C ALA A 740 9.77 -32.33 15.27
N ILE A 741 8.85 -32.52 14.33
CA ILE A 741 8.85 -31.86 13.03
C ILE A 741 8.45 -30.40 13.17
N ILE A 742 7.32 -30.12 13.83
CA ILE A 742 6.78 -28.77 14.02
C ILE A 742 7.76 -27.88 14.77
N PHE A 743 8.51 -28.44 15.74
CA PHE A 743 9.47 -27.68 16.51
C PHE A 743 10.66 -27.14 15.67
N ILE A 744 10.91 -27.72 14.48
CA ILE A 744 11.95 -27.22 13.54
C ILE A 744 11.53 -25.90 12.91
N ILE A 745 10.23 -25.65 12.72
CA ILE A 745 9.73 -24.44 12.07
C ILE A 745 10.17 -23.18 12.85
N PRO A 746 9.81 -22.98 14.12
CA PRO A 746 10.25 -21.79 14.86
C PRO A 746 11.78 -21.72 14.99
N MET A 747 12.47 -22.87 15.06
CA MET A 747 13.94 -22.87 15.05
C MET A 747 14.51 -22.34 13.74
N SER A 748 13.90 -22.64 12.59
CA SER A 748 14.36 -22.10 11.31
C SER A 748 14.18 -20.59 11.21
N PHE A 749 13.16 -20.02 11.88
CA PHE A 749 12.94 -18.58 11.93
C PHE A 749 14.06 -17.81 12.63
N ILE A 750 14.85 -18.46 13.50
CA ILE A 750 16.08 -17.84 14.06
C ILE A 750 17.00 -17.36 12.93
N GLY A 751 17.13 -18.17 11.88
CA GLY A 751 17.93 -17.82 10.71
C GLY A 751 17.33 -16.65 9.92
N VAL A 752 16.02 -16.61 9.76
CA VAL A 752 15.32 -15.50 9.10
C VAL A 752 15.51 -14.20 9.88
N PHE A 753 15.23 -14.22 11.18
CA PHE A 753 15.38 -13.06 12.07
C PHE A 753 16.81 -12.50 12.06
N ALA A 754 17.78 -13.40 12.15
CA ALA A 754 19.21 -13.03 12.13
C ALA A 754 19.58 -12.36 10.80
N VAL A 755 19.14 -12.91 9.67
CA VAL A 755 19.50 -12.41 8.34
C VAL A 755 18.82 -11.08 8.07
N PHE A 756 17.54 -10.92 8.40
CA PHE A 756 16.84 -9.64 8.26
C PHE A 756 17.52 -8.54 9.07
N TYR A 757 17.91 -8.83 10.30
CA TYR A 757 18.65 -7.87 11.13
C TYR A 757 20.03 -7.53 10.57
N LEU A 758 20.82 -8.53 10.14
CA LEU A 758 22.19 -8.36 9.65
C LEU A 758 22.23 -7.55 8.33
N PHE A 759 21.29 -7.83 7.42
CA PHE A 759 21.23 -7.15 6.12
C PHE A 759 20.41 -5.87 6.16
N LYS A 760 19.83 -5.53 7.33
CA LYS A 760 18.95 -4.35 7.51
C LYS A 760 17.81 -4.32 6.49
N LEU A 761 17.07 -5.42 6.42
CA LEU A 761 15.94 -5.57 5.50
C LEU A 761 14.64 -5.13 6.15
N ASN A 762 13.75 -4.57 5.35
CA ASN A 762 12.39 -4.29 5.74
C ASN A 762 11.56 -5.57 5.72
N PHE A 763 10.62 -5.72 6.66
CA PHE A 763 9.69 -6.84 6.67
C PHE A 763 8.41 -6.47 5.91
N ASP A 764 8.39 -6.86 4.66
CA ASP A 764 7.32 -6.63 3.69
C ASP A 764 6.54 -7.92 3.36
N GLN A 765 5.75 -7.88 2.29
CA GLN A 765 5.03 -9.06 1.78
C GLN A 765 5.99 -10.19 1.36
N GLY A 766 7.18 -9.87 0.81
CA GLY A 766 8.21 -10.84 0.46
C GLY A 766 8.79 -11.52 1.69
N GLY A 767 9.05 -10.76 2.75
CA GLY A 767 9.43 -11.29 4.04
C GLY A 767 8.38 -12.25 4.61
N PHE A 768 7.11 -11.86 4.57
CA PHE A 768 6.02 -12.72 5.02
C PHE A 768 5.89 -14.01 4.18
N ALA A 769 5.99 -13.91 2.87
CA ALA A 769 5.99 -15.06 1.98
C ALA A 769 7.15 -16.02 2.27
N SER A 770 8.32 -15.50 2.71
CA SER A 770 9.45 -16.35 3.12
C SER A 770 9.13 -17.22 4.33
N PHE A 771 8.37 -16.73 5.33
CA PHE A 771 7.93 -17.53 6.47
C PHE A 771 7.01 -18.68 6.05
N ILE A 772 6.02 -18.40 5.20
CA ILE A 772 5.07 -19.41 4.71
C ILE A 772 5.80 -20.50 3.93
N LEU A 773 6.64 -20.08 2.99
CA LEU A 773 7.39 -21.00 2.14
C LEU A 773 8.35 -21.84 2.99
N LEU A 774 9.06 -21.22 3.92
CA LEU A 774 10.00 -21.88 4.80
C LEU A 774 9.32 -22.89 5.73
N ALA A 775 8.14 -22.57 6.28
CA ALA A 775 7.38 -23.48 7.12
C ALA A 775 7.06 -24.81 6.39
N GLY A 776 6.78 -24.75 5.08
CA GLY A 776 6.56 -25.94 4.25
C GLY A 776 7.85 -26.71 3.94
N ILE A 777 8.94 -26.03 3.58
CA ILE A 777 10.16 -26.67 3.06
C ILE A 777 11.01 -27.27 4.18
N THR A 778 11.14 -26.63 5.34
CA THR A 778 12.03 -27.06 6.44
C THR A 778 11.65 -28.40 7.04
N VAL A 779 10.35 -28.73 6.98
CA VAL A 779 9.82 -30.00 7.51
C VAL A 779 10.22 -31.20 6.66
N ASN A 780 10.46 -31.02 5.35
CA ASN A 780 10.71 -32.09 4.39
C ASN A 780 11.92 -32.95 4.78
N ALA A 781 13.01 -32.32 5.15
CA ALA A 781 14.24 -33.00 5.54
C ALA A 781 14.06 -33.87 6.79
N ALA A 782 13.30 -33.39 7.77
CA ALA A 782 12.96 -34.17 8.97
C ALA A 782 12.07 -35.37 8.63
N ILE A 783 11.07 -35.16 7.76
CA ILE A 783 10.20 -36.24 7.28
C ILE A 783 11.01 -37.35 6.63
N TYR A 784 11.97 -37.05 5.77
CA TYR A 784 12.82 -38.03 5.10
C TYR A 784 13.68 -38.83 6.09
N ILE A 785 14.28 -38.20 7.10
CA ILE A 785 15.07 -38.86 8.13
C ILE A 785 14.20 -39.75 8.99
N LEU A 786 13.04 -39.26 9.45
CA LEU A 786 12.15 -40.02 10.32
C LEU A 786 11.50 -41.20 9.61
N ASN A 787 11.12 -41.06 8.35
CA ASN A 787 10.60 -42.18 7.53
C ASN A 787 11.65 -43.30 7.42
N GLU A 788 12.91 -42.96 7.10
CA GLU A 788 13.99 -43.97 7.03
C GLU A 788 14.28 -44.56 8.40
N TYR A 789 14.26 -43.76 9.48
CA TYR A 789 14.41 -44.21 10.85
C TYR A 789 13.33 -45.22 11.23
N ASN A 790 12.06 -44.95 10.96
CA ASN A 790 10.94 -45.84 11.22
C ASN A 790 11.05 -47.15 10.44
N SER A 791 11.37 -47.05 9.14
CA SER A 791 11.60 -48.22 8.26
C SER A 791 12.73 -49.12 8.82
N LEU A 792 13.82 -48.51 9.26
CA LEU A 792 14.93 -49.28 9.87
C LEU A 792 14.58 -49.84 11.25
N CYS A 793 13.78 -49.15 12.05
CA CYS A 793 13.28 -49.66 13.34
C CYS A 793 12.40 -50.90 13.17
N HIS A 794 11.54 -50.90 12.13
CA HIS A 794 10.75 -52.11 11.80
C HIS A 794 11.62 -53.25 11.31
N LYS A 795 12.65 -52.95 10.51
CA LYS A 795 13.54 -53.97 9.94
C LYS A 795 14.50 -54.56 10.97
N TYR A 796 14.93 -53.80 11.97
CA TYR A 796 15.92 -54.19 12.99
C TYR A 796 15.41 -53.86 14.40
N PRO A 797 14.43 -54.58 14.94
CA PRO A 797 13.78 -54.24 16.21
C PRO A 797 14.70 -54.39 17.43
N THR A 798 15.73 -55.21 17.35
CA THR A 798 16.67 -55.53 18.45
C THR A 798 17.86 -54.58 18.55
N VAL A 799 18.10 -53.74 17.53
CA VAL A 799 19.25 -52.82 17.50
C VAL A 799 18.94 -51.55 18.28
N ASP A 800 19.93 -50.98 18.94
CA ASP A 800 19.80 -49.75 19.67
C ASP A 800 19.31 -48.58 18.77
N ARG A 801 18.28 -47.89 19.22
CA ARG A 801 17.63 -46.82 18.49
C ARG A 801 18.57 -45.66 18.10
N CYS A 802 19.62 -45.40 18.94
CA CYS A 802 20.62 -44.40 18.60
C CYS A 802 21.46 -44.81 17.38
N LYS A 803 21.87 -46.08 17.31
CA LYS A 803 22.60 -46.61 16.15
C LYS A 803 21.75 -46.63 14.90
N ILE A 804 20.45 -46.95 15.03
CA ILE A 804 19.49 -46.91 13.92
C ILE A 804 19.33 -45.48 13.42
N TYR A 805 19.18 -44.49 14.32
CA TYR A 805 19.07 -43.08 13.94
C TYR A 805 20.31 -42.60 13.16
N ILE A 806 21.52 -42.88 13.69
CA ILE A 806 22.78 -42.50 13.00
C ILE A 806 22.87 -43.16 11.61
N LYS A 807 22.41 -44.42 11.46
CA LYS A 807 22.35 -45.10 10.17
C LYS A 807 21.33 -44.47 9.23
N ALA A 808 20.12 -44.11 9.69
CA ALA A 808 19.11 -43.41 8.92
C ALA A 808 19.63 -42.04 8.46
N PHE A 809 20.20 -41.27 9.34
CA PHE A 809 20.83 -39.99 9.06
C PHE A 809 21.91 -40.10 7.98
N ARG A 810 22.85 -41.07 8.12
CA ARG A 810 23.90 -41.29 7.14
C ARG A 810 23.36 -41.59 5.75
N ILE A 811 22.25 -42.34 5.65
CA ILE A 811 21.62 -42.67 4.36
C ILE A 811 20.97 -41.42 3.71
N LYS A 812 20.34 -40.56 4.51
CA LYS A 812 19.51 -39.46 4.00
C LYS A 812 20.22 -38.09 3.99
N ILE A 813 21.33 -37.92 4.71
CA ILE A 813 21.98 -36.59 4.82
C ILE A 813 22.51 -36.09 3.47
N VAL A 814 23.02 -36.96 2.61
CA VAL A 814 23.53 -36.52 1.30
C VAL A 814 22.43 -36.01 0.39
N PRO A 815 21.31 -36.74 0.15
CA PRO A 815 20.16 -36.18 -0.55
C PRO A 815 19.66 -34.86 0.05
N ILE A 816 19.53 -34.78 1.38
CA ILE A 816 19.06 -33.58 2.08
C ILE A 816 20.01 -32.38 1.87
N LEU A 817 21.31 -32.60 1.99
CA LEU A 817 22.27 -31.51 1.71
C LEU A 817 22.18 -31.06 0.25
N LEU A 818 21.99 -32.00 -0.67
CA LEU A 818 21.82 -31.67 -2.09
C LEU A 818 20.57 -30.82 -2.33
N THR A 819 19.43 -31.22 -1.75
CA THR A 819 18.19 -30.46 -1.92
C THR A 819 18.30 -29.07 -1.27
N VAL A 820 18.77 -28.95 -0.03
CA VAL A 820 18.93 -27.66 0.64
C VAL A 820 19.90 -26.75 -0.13
N LEU A 821 21.03 -27.27 -0.60
CA LEU A 821 21.98 -26.48 -1.38
C LEU A 821 21.43 -26.09 -2.76
N SER A 822 20.71 -26.99 -3.43
CA SER A 822 20.06 -26.66 -4.72
C SER A 822 19.05 -25.53 -4.54
N THR A 823 18.23 -25.58 -3.46
CA THR A 823 17.26 -24.54 -3.17
C THR A 823 17.94 -23.22 -2.85
N ILE A 824 19.00 -23.20 -2.04
CA ILE A 824 19.78 -22.00 -1.74
C ILE A 824 20.38 -21.41 -3.02
N LEU A 825 21.01 -22.25 -3.86
CA LEU A 825 21.59 -21.80 -5.12
C LEU A 825 20.53 -21.28 -6.10
N GLY A 826 19.35 -21.88 -6.10
CA GLY A 826 18.23 -21.45 -6.93
C GLY A 826 17.65 -20.09 -6.52
N PHE A 827 17.86 -19.65 -5.29
CA PHE A 827 17.48 -18.31 -4.84
C PHE A 827 18.53 -17.22 -5.13
N ILE A 828 19.77 -17.58 -5.48
CA ILE A 828 20.83 -16.60 -5.78
C ILE A 828 20.45 -15.61 -6.89
N PRO A 829 19.81 -16.02 -8.01
CA PRO A 829 19.41 -15.09 -9.07
C PRO A 829 18.44 -13.99 -8.61
N PHE A 830 17.70 -14.22 -7.54
CA PHE A 830 16.77 -13.24 -6.97
C PHE A 830 17.46 -12.19 -6.08
N ILE A 831 18.74 -12.36 -5.79
CA ILE A 831 19.54 -11.41 -5.01
C ILE A 831 20.39 -10.54 -5.94
N ILE A 832 20.78 -11.05 -7.08
CA ILE A 832 21.69 -10.39 -8.02
C ILE A 832 20.93 -9.26 -8.74
N GLY A 833 21.44 -8.03 -8.64
CA GLY A 833 20.91 -6.87 -9.36
C GLY A 833 19.62 -6.27 -8.77
N GLU A 834 19.19 -6.72 -7.60
CA GLU A 834 18.00 -6.19 -6.94
C GLU A 834 18.31 -5.15 -5.87
N THR A 835 17.38 -4.21 -5.73
CA THR A 835 17.32 -3.34 -4.57
C THR A 835 16.76 -4.10 -3.38
N LYS A 836 17.14 -3.72 -2.17
CA LYS A 836 16.64 -4.33 -0.93
C LYS A 836 15.13 -4.14 -0.73
N GLU A 837 14.52 -3.31 -1.53
CA GLU A 837 13.12 -2.91 -1.47
C GLU A 837 12.21 -3.77 -2.36
N SER A 838 12.79 -4.58 -3.27
CA SER A 838 11.99 -5.45 -4.12
C SER A 838 11.44 -6.64 -3.31
N PHE A 839 10.22 -7.09 -3.62
CA PHE A 839 9.56 -8.25 -3.02
C PHE A 839 10.45 -9.51 -3.01
N TRP A 840 11.23 -9.71 -4.08
CA TRP A 840 12.01 -10.94 -4.30
C TRP A 840 13.24 -11.04 -3.42
N TYR A 841 13.85 -9.93 -3.09
CA TYR A 841 15.08 -9.91 -2.29
C TYR A 841 14.85 -10.39 -0.85
N PRO A 842 13.89 -9.84 -0.06
CA PRO A 842 13.55 -10.35 1.27
C PRO A 842 13.06 -11.79 1.25
N LEU A 843 12.27 -12.19 0.25
CA LEU A 843 11.82 -13.57 0.06
C LEU A 843 13.01 -14.54 -0.07
N ALA A 844 13.94 -14.24 -0.97
CA ALA A 844 15.10 -15.08 -1.23
C ALA A 844 16.03 -15.18 -0.01
N ILE A 845 16.43 -14.04 0.53
CA ILE A 845 17.37 -13.99 1.67
C ILE A 845 16.75 -14.58 2.93
N GLY A 846 15.48 -14.30 3.20
CA GLY A 846 14.75 -14.88 4.31
C GLY A 846 14.69 -16.41 4.21
N THR A 847 14.31 -16.93 3.05
CA THR A 847 14.25 -18.38 2.81
C THR A 847 15.62 -19.05 2.92
N MET A 848 16.67 -18.45 2.36
CA MET A 848 18.04 -18.97 2.45
C MET A 848 18.54 -19.00 3.89
N GLY A 849 18.33 -17.91 4.66
CA GLY A 849 18.72 -17.83 6.08
C GLY A 849 18.01 -18.89 6.92
N GLY A 850 16.71 -19.07 6.70
CA GLY A 850 15.93 -20.08 7.37
C GLY A 850 16.34 -21.51 7.01
N LEU A 851 16.63 -21.79 5.73
CA LEU A 851 17.11 -23.11 5.27
C LEU A 851 18.48 -23.47 5.87
N LEU A 852 19.41 -22.53 5.96
CA LEU A 852 20.71 -22.74 6.60
C LEU A 852 20.53 -23.09 8.08
N MET A 853 19.66 -22.37 8.79
CA MET A 853 19.38 -22.66 10.19
C MET A 853 18.64 -23.99 10.36
N SER A 854 17.71 -24.33 9.46
CA SER A 854 17.01 -25.61 9.49
C SER A 854 17.97 -26.79 9.38
N LEU A 855 19.02 -26.68 8.55
CA LEU A 855 20.06 -27.70 8.42
C LEU A 855 20.80 -27.90 9.75
N ILE A 856 21.17 -26.81 10.44
CA ILE A 856 21.78 -26.87 11.77
C ILE A 856 20.83 -27.57 12.77
N CYS A 857 19.54 -27.22 12.72
CA CYS A 857 18.55 -27.84 13.59
C CYS A 857 18.36 -29.33 13.33
N ILE A 858 18.36 -29.77 12.10
CA ILE A 858 18.26 -31.19 11.74
C ILE A 858 19.47 -31.97 12.22
N ILE A 859 20.66 -31.41 12.15
CA ILE A 859 21.90 -32.07 12.59
C ILE A 859 21.95 -32.14 14.11
N LEU A 860 21.59 -31.06 14.84
CA LEU A 860 21.82 -30.99 16.29
C LEU A 860 20.55 -31.32 17.12
N TYR A 861 19.38 -30.84 16.70
CA TYR A 861 18.18 -30.87 17.54
C TYR A 861 17.20 -31.99 17.21
N LEU A 862 17.13 -32.44 15.97
CA LEU A 862 16.27 -33.56 15.61
C LEU A 862 16.58 -34.83 16.43
N PRO A 863 17.87 -35.27 16.64
CA PRO A 863 18.16 -36.40 17.49
C PRO A 863 17.74 -36.21 18.96
N LEU A 864 17.76 -34.96 19.49
CA LEU A 864 17.31 -34.67 20.85
C LEU A 864 15.82 -34.95 21.07
N LEU A 865 15.02 -34.70 20.05
CA LEU A 865 13.57 -34.83 20.10
C LEU A 865 13.13 -36.27 19.87
N VAL A 866 13.89 -37.03 19.10
CA VAL A 866 13.54 -38.39 18.65
C VAL A 866 14.12 -39.49 19.57
N ILE A 867 15.36 -39.32 20.08
CA ILE A 867 16.04 -40.34 20.87
C ILE A 867 15.70 -40.18 22.35
N ASN A 868 15.20 -41.25 23.00
CA ASN A 868 14.81 -41.23 24.39
C ASN A 868 16.02 -41.58 25.30
N LYS A 869 16.25 -40.82 26.36
CA LYS A 869 17.40 -40.93 27.28
C LYS A 869 17.56 -42.32 27.93
N LYS A 870 16.48 -43.10 28.06
CA LYS A 870 16.52 -44.45 28.68
C LYS A 870 17.31 -45.49 27.88
N HIS A 871 17.55 -45.25 26.59
CA HIS A 871 18.27 -46.17 25.70
C HIS A 871 19.75 -45.82 25.51
N THR A 872 20.17 -44.61 25.82
CA THR A 872 21.55 -44.13 25.62
C THR A 872 22.52 -44.50 26.75
N LEU A 873 22.03 -44.76 27.94
CA LEU A 873 22.88 -45.07 29.11
C LEU A 873 23.37 -46.52 29.19
N ARG A 874 22.86 -47.43 28.33
CA ARG A 874 23.28 -48.86 28.35
C ARG A 874 24.43 -49.22 27.41
N TYR A 875 24.95 -48.30 26.58
CA TYR A 875 26.02 -48.58 25.62
C TYR A 875 27.09 -47.50 25.60
N LEU A 876 27.88 -47.39 26.67
CA LEU A 876 29.29 -47.04 26.57
C LEU A 876 30.03 -48.29 26.05
N PRO A 877 30.79 -48.27 24.95
CA PRO A 877 31.54 -49.43 24.51
C PRO A 877 32.59 -49.74 25.58
N ARG A 878 32.46 -50.85 26.24
CA ARG A 878 33.63 -51.52 26.80
C ARG A 878 34.58 -51.77 25.66
N SER A 879 35.76 -51.20 25.71
CA SER A 879 36.87 -51.50 24.84
C SER A 879 37.11 -53.03 24.78
N ASN A 880 37.39 -53.50 23.59
CA ASN A 880 37.82 -54.84 23.22
C ASN A 880 36.71 -55.88 22.94
N ASN A 881 36.33 -55.92 21.65
CA ASN A 881 36.34 -57.12 20.86
C ASN A 881 36.09 -56.84 19.39
N PRO A 882 36.82 -57.44 18.42
CA PRO A 882 36.59 -57.31 17.01
C PRO A 882 35.38 -58.17 16.64
N GLU A 883 34.35 -57.56 16.08
CA GLU A 883 33.24 -58.30 15.49
C GLU A 883 33.38 -58.46 13.97
N PRO A 884 32.78 -59.51 13.43
CA PRO A 884 32.96 -60.01 12.05
C PRO A 884 32.35 -59.09 10.95
#